data_9b033255e60a61abd3ce344c407378f2
#
_entry.id   9b033255e60a61abd3ce344c407378f2
#
_cell.length_a   1.000
_cell.length_b   1.000
_cell.length_c   1.000
_cell.angle_alpha   90.00
_cell.angle_beta   90.00
_cell.angle_gamma   90.00
#
_symmetry.space_group_name_H-M   'P 1'
#
loop_
_entity.id
_entity.type
_entity.pdbx_description
1 polymer ?
#
loop_
_entity_poly.entity_id
_entity_poly.type
_entity_poly.pdbx_seq_one_letter_code
_entity_poly.pdbx_strand_id
1 'polypeptide(L)'
;MTLQEFQADLRAGIPAEIPAAQPYDPTVNHAPKRKDILTKKEKQLALRNALRYFPASQHAALAPEFAKELHDYGRIYMYRYRPTYEMYARPIDAYPAKCQQAAAIMLMIQNNLDPAVAQHPHELITYGGNGAVFQNWAQYRLVMKYLSEMTDEQTLVMYSGHPLGLFPSHKDAPRVVVTNGMVIPNYSKPDDWERMNALGVSQYGQMTAGSYMYIGPQGIVHGTTITVLNASRKIGGEIGGKLFVTAGLGGMSGAQPKAGNIAGVVSITAEINPAATQKRYAQGWVDEVHENLDELFVKVNEARAQKIAKSFAYQGNIVDLWEYCAEHDIQVDLGSDQTSLHNPWAGGYYPVGISFEESKQMMADYPEKFKAAVEASLRRQVAAINKLTAKGMYFFDYGNAFLLQSSRAGADILKEDGSFRYPSYVQDIMGPMCFDYGFGPFRWVCTSGKPEDLDVTDHIAMDVLREISEHAPAEISQQMRDNITWIKGAKENHLVVGSQARILYADCEGRTKIAAEFNKAVRDGRLSAPVVLGRDHHDVSGTDSPFRETSNIYDGSSFCADMAVQNVIGDGFRGATWVSIHNGGGVGWGEVINGGFGMVLDGSDDSDRRLRSMLFWDVNNGISRRAWARNDGALFAIKRAMEACPELHVTLPNFAEDALIEKMF
;
A
#
# COMPACT_ATOMS: atom_id res chain seq x y z
N MET A 1 -30.28 8.19 -9.90
CA MET A 1 -29.76 7.85 -11.24
C MET A 1 -30.07 6.39 -11.55
N THR A 2 -30.67 6.11 -12.68
CA THR A 2 -30.93 4.74 -13.16
C THR A 2 -29.65 4.10 -13.69
N LEU A 3 -29.63 2.77 -13.86
CA LEU A 3 -28.50 2.07 -14.46
C LEU A 3 -28.18 2.58 -15.89
N GLN A 4 -29.20 2.87 -16.68
CA GLN A 4 -29.04 3.40 -18.04
C GLN A 4 -28.38 4.79 -18.04
N GLU A 5 -28.78 5.66 -17.13
CA GLU A 5 -28.16 7.00 -16.99
C GLU A 5 -26.71 6.89 -16.54
N PHE A 6 -26.39 6.01 -15.59
CA PHE A 6 -25.02 5.71 -15.16
C PHE A 6 -24.16 5.23 -16.31
N GLN A 7 -24.64 4.25 -17.08
CA GLN A 7 -23.91 3.74 -18.23
C GLN A 7 -23.73 4.79 -19.34
N ALA A 8 -24.72 5.65 -19.54
CA ALA A 8 -24.62 6.76 -20.50
C ALA A 8 -23.56 7.79 -20.09
N ASP A 9 -23.50 8.14 -18.80
CA ASP A 9 -22.49 9.07 -18.28
C ASP A 9 -21.05 8.53 -18.46
N LEU A 10 -20.84 7.22 -18.18
CA LEU A 10 -19.55 6.58 -18.39
C LEU A 10 -19.10 6.61 -19.86
N ARG A 11 -20.04 6.33 -20.81
CA ARG A 11 -19.75 6.38 -22.25
C ARG A 11 -19.52 7.79 -22.77
N ALA A 12 -20.18 8.78 -22.19
CA ALA A 12 -20.05 10.16 -22.64
C ALA A 12 -18.64 10.75 -22.39
N GLY A 13 -17.98 10.35 -21.31
CA GLY A 13 -16.70 10.90 -20.92
C GLY A 13 -16.82 12.35 -20.44
N ILE A 14 -16.00 13.25 -20.97
CA ILE A 14 -16.13 14.68 -20.68
C ILE A 14 -17.41 15.21 -21.35
N PRO A 15 -18.35 15.81 -20.59
CA PRO A 15 -19.56 16.37 -21.15
C PRO A 15 -19.27 17.42 -22.24
N ALA A 16 -20.04 17.39 -23.33
CA ALA A 16 -19.90 18.37 -24.42
C ALA A 16 -20.25 19.80 -23.96
N GLU A 17 -21.18 19.95 -23.04
CA GLU A 17 -21.52 21.22 -22.40
C GLU A 17 -20.86 21.29 -21.02
N ILE A 18 -20.54 22.51 -20.59
CA ILE A 18 -19.95 22.76 -19.27
C ILE A 18 -21.01 22.44 -18.21
N PRO A 19 -20.79 21.44 -17.32
CA PRO A 19 -21.75 21.10 -16.27
C PRO A 19 -21.94 22.25 -15.28
N ALA A 20 -23.02 22.22 -14.51
CA ALA A 20 -23.18 23.13 -13.39
C ALA A 20 -22.04 22.99 -12.37
N ALA A 21 -21.61 24.10 -11.76
CA ALA A 21 -20.62 24.07 -10.70
C ALA A 21 -21.16 23.24 -9.52
N GLN A 22 -20.33 22.35 -8.98
CA GLN A 22 -20.68 21.57 -7.81
C GLN A 22 -20.30 22.34 -6.53
N PRO A 23 -21.18 22.39 -5.52
CA PRO A 23 -20.85 23.03 -4.25
C PRO A 23 -19.72 22.27 -3.53
N TYR A 24 -18.94 23.02 -2.76
CA TYR A 24 -18.01 22.40 -1.80
C TYR A 24 -18.81 21.65 -0.73
N ASP A 25 -18.44 20.41 -0.46
CA ASP A 25 -19.08 19.57 0.55
C ASP A 25 -18.18 19.45 1.78
N PRO A 26 -18.44 20.19 2.87
CA PRO A 26 -17.59 20.16 4.06
C PRO A 26 -17.69 18.84 4.87
N THR A 27 -18.61 17.95 4.52
CA THR A 27 -18.77 16.64 5.19
C THR A 27 -17.78 15.60 4.68
N VAL A 28 -17.16 15.86 3.51
CA VAL A 28 -16.17 14.97 2.92
C VAL A 28 -14.78 15.34 3.45
N ASN A 29 -13.94 14.33 3.67
CA ASN A 29 -12.57 14.52 4.05
C ASN A 29 -11.74 15.01 2.84
N HIS A 30 -11.44 16.29 2.80
CA HIS A 30 -10.70 16.93 1.73
C HIS A 30 -9.18 16.87 1.95
N ALA A 31 -8.43 16.80 0.83
CA ALA A 31 -6.98 16.92 0.87
C ALA A 31 -6.55 18.34 1.33
N PRO A 32 -5.48 18.47 2.11
CA PRO A 32 -4.97 19.77 2.51
C PRO A 32 -4.48 20.56 1.29
N LYS A 33 -4.52 21.87 1.39
CA LYS A 33 -3.92 22.76 0.40
C LYS A 33 -2.45 22.37 0.18
N ARG A 34 -2.05 22.23 -1.07
CA ARG A 34 -0.67 21.94 -1.45
C ARG A 34 0.16 23.22 -1.51
N LYS A 35 1.47 23.07 -1.34
CA LYS A 35 2.44 24.17 -1.42
C LYS A 35 2.31 24.90 -2.77
N ASP A 36 2.26 26.23 -2.74
CA ASP A 36 2.37 27.07 -3.96
C ASP A 36 3.86 27.19 -4.35
N ILE A 37 4.27 26.41 -5.31
CA ILE A 37 5.67 26.30 -5.76
C ILE A 37 5.88 26.88 -7.16
N LEU A 38 4.79 27.18 -7.89
CA LEU A 38 4.86 27.59 -9.28
C LEU A 38 5.12 29.09 -9.43
N THR A 39 6.05 29.45 -10.31
CA THR A 39 6.20 30.82 -10.81
C THR A 39 4.98 31.23 -11.64
N LYS A 40 4.81 32.52 -11.87
CA LYS A 40 3.72 33.06 -12.72
C LYS A 40 3.67 32.37 -14.10
N LYS A 41 4.84 32.17 -14.73
CA LYS A 41 4.94 31.51 -16.04
C LYS A 41 4.52 30.06 -15.98
N GLU A 42 4.88 29.37 -14.90
CA GLU A 42 4.49 27.96 -14.69
C GLU A 42 2.99 27.82 -14.36
N LYS A 43 2.39 28.76 -13.61
CA LYS A 43 0.94 28.82 -13.40
C LYS A 43 0.18 28.97 -14.74
N GLN A 44 0.69 29.76 -15.65
CA GLN A 44 0.15 29.88 -17.00
C GLN A 44 0.26 28.57 -17.78
N LEU A 45 1.38 27.83 -17.61
CA LEU A 45 1.57 26.51 -18.21
C LEU A 45 0.63 25.47 -17.61
N ALA A 46 0.47 25.42 -16.29
CA ALA A 46 -0.47 24.56 -15.60
C ALA A 46 -1.91 24.77 -16.10
N LEU A 47 -2.32 26.03 -16.26
CA LEU A 47 -3.63 26.36 -16.80
C LEU A 47 -3.80 25.90 -18.25
N ARG A 48 -2.79 26.06 -19.10
CA ARG A 48 -2.80 25.52 -20.47
C ARG A 48 -2.93 23.99 -20.47
N ASN A 49 -2.21 23.31 -19.59
CA ASN A 49 -2.29 21.87 -19.44
C ASN A 49 -3.67 21.40 -18.97
N ALA A 50 -4.34 22.16 -18.12
CA ALA A 50 -5.71 21.88 -17.72
C ALA A 50 -6.72 22.12 -18.86
N LEU A 51 -6.60 23.23 -19.56
CA LEU A 51 -7.52 23.58 -20.64
C LEU A 51 -7.43 22.69 -21.88
N ARG A 52 -6.31 21.97 -22.08
CA ARG A 52 -6.14 21.06 -23.23
C ARG A 52 -7.16 19.90 -23.31
N TYR A 53 -7.88 19.62 -22.21
CA TYR A 53 -8.94 18.62 -22.18
C TYR A 53 -10.25 19.10 -22.85
N PHE A 54 -10.37 20.39 -23.12
CA PHE A 54 -11.62 21.03 -23.51
C PHE A 54 -11.49 21.77 -24.84
N PRO A 55 -12.57 21.88 -25.63
CA PRO A 55 -12.56 22.68 -26.85
C PRO A 55 -12.31 24.16 -26.56
N ALA A 56 -11.66 24.86 -27.47
CA ALA A 56 -11.27 26.26 -27.30
C ALA A 56 -12.46 27.22 -26.97
N SER A 57 -13.67 26.88 -27.44
CA SER A 57 -14.90 27.63 -27.14
C SER A 57 -15.26 27.65 -25.63
N GLN A 58 -14.76 26.71 -24.85
CA GLN A 58 -15.01 26.62 -23.41
C GLN A 58 -13.90 27.27 -22.57
N HIS A 59 -12.74 27.56 -23.13
CA HIS A 59 -11.58 28.03 -22.38
C HIS A 59 -11.85 29.31 -21.60
N ALA A 60 -12.57 30.29 -22.18
CA ALA A 60 -12.88 31.57 -21.51
C ALA A 60 -13.74 31.38 -20.25
N ALA A 61 -14.62 30.38 -20.24
CA ALA A 61 -15.45 30.06 -19.09
C ALA A 61 -14.69 29.25 -18.01
N LEU A 62 -13.83 28.30 -18.41
CA LEU A 62 -13.14 27.40 -17.48
C LEU A 62 -11.86 27.99 -16.89
N ALA A 63 -11.15 28.86 -17.62
CA ALA A 63 -9.85 29.36 -17.18
C ALA A 63 -9.89 30.09 -15.82
N PRO A 64 -10.88 30.96 -15.51
CA PRO A 64 -10.95 31.59 -14.19
C PRO A 64 -11.15 30.58 -13.04
N GLU A 65 -11.95 29.54 -13.26
CA GLU A 65 -12.23 28.51 -12.28
C GLU A 65 -10.98 27.67 -12.00
N PHE A 66 -10.31 27.16 -13.03
CA PHE A 66 -9.09 26.37 -12.87
C PHE A 66 -7.93 27.19 -12.28
N ALA A 67 -7.84 28.48 -12.61
CA ALA A 67 -6.89 29.38 -11.97
C ALA A 67 -7.20 29.55 -10.47
N LYS A 68 -8.48 29.61 -10.09
CA LYS A 68 -8.93 29.64 -8.70
C LYS A 68 -8.60 28.36 -7.97
N GLU A 69 -8.88 27.18 -8.57
CA GLU A 69 -8.50 25.88 -7.97
C GLU A 69 -6.99 25.81 -7.71
N LEU A 70 -6.16 26.22 -8.68
CA LEU A 70 -4.70 26.26 -8.52
C LEU A 70 -4.26 27.18 -7.38
N HIS A 71 -4.92 28.32 -7.21
CA HIS A 71 -4.66 29.25 -6.11
C HIS A 71 -5.10 28.68 -4.75
N ASP A 72 -6.31 28.12 -4.69
CA ASP A 72 -6.93 27.71 -3.43
C ASP A 72 -6.37 26.38 -2.92
N TYR A 73 -6.10 25.44 -3.82
CA TYR A 73 -5.68 24.07 -3.49
C TYR A 73 -4.22 23.73 -3.85
N GLY A 74 -3.58 24.59 -4.65
CA GLY A 74 -2.26 24.31 -5.23
C GLY A 74 -2.29 23.28 -6.36
N ARG A 75 -3.48 22.82 -6.76
CA ARG A 75 -3.74 21.84 -7.82
C ARG A 75 -5.01 22.18 -8.57
N ILE A 76 -5.16 21.64 -9.79
CA ILE A 76 -6.37 21.77 -10.60
C ILE A 76 -7.05 20.41 -10.65
N TYR A 77 -8.05 20.22 -9.80
CA TYR A 77 -8.80 18.95 -9.70
C TYR A 77 -9.97 18.88 -10.68
N MET A 78 -10.42 20.02 -11.23
CA MET A 78 -11.59 20.11 -12.13
C MET A 78 -12.86 19.59 -11.46
N TYR A 79 -13.14 20.03 -10.23
CA TYR A 79 -14.27 19.57 -9.41
C TYR A 79 -15.62 19.61 -10.12
N ARG A 80 -15.84 20.58 -11.01
CA ARG A 80 -17.05 20.69 -11.83
C ARG A 80 -17.35 19.42 -12.61
N TYR A 81 -16.31 18.68 -13.02
CA TYR A 81 -16.41 17.46 -13.81
C TYR A 81 -16.54 16.18 -12.97
N ARG A 82 -16.57 16.28 -11.64
CA ARG A 82 -16.85 15.17 -10.76
C ARG A 82 -18.22 14.56 -11.12
N PRO A 83 -18.35 13.22 -11.23
CA PRO A 83 -19.66 12.59 -11.43
C PRO A 83 -20.64 12.92 -10.31
N THR A 84 -21.91 12.93 -10.65
CA THR A 84 -23.01 13.17 -9.67
C THR A 84 -23.59 11.88 -9.11
N TYR A 85 -23.20 10.72 -9.65
CA TYR A 85 -23.58 9.41 -9.09
C TYR A 85 -22.70 9.05 -7.90
N GLU A 86 -23.24 8.21 -7.03
CA GLU A 86 -22.47 7.64 -5.92
C GLU A 86 -21.30 6.81 -6.43
N MET A 87 -20.11 7.08 -5.89
CA MET A 87 -18.87 6.42 -6.26
C MET A 87 -18.66 5.18 -5.40
N TYR A 88 -18.91 4.00 -5.97
CA TYR A 88 -18.63 2.70 -5.38
C TYR A 88 -18.54 1.64 -6.47
N ALA A 89 -17.90 0.52 -6.19
CA ALA A 89 -17.83 -0.61 -7.11
C ALA A 89 -19.19 -1.31 -7.22
N ARG A 90 -19.81 -1.22 -8.37
CA ARG A 90 -21.04 -1.96 -8.72
C ARG A 90 -20.71 -3.37 -9.19
N PRO A 91 -21.66 -4.31 -9.20
CA PRO A 91 -21.47 -5.58 -9.90
C PRO A 91 -20.98 -5.38 -11.32
N ILE A 92 -20.12 -6.28 -11.79
CA ILE A 92 -19.37 -6.12 -13.06
C ILE A 92 -20.28 -5.92 -14.28
N ASP A 93 -21.47 -6.50 -14.28
CA ASP A 93 -22.49 -6.38 -15.34
C ASP A 93 -23.14 -5.00 -15.43
N ALA A 94 -22.96 -4.15 -14.42
CA ALA A 94 -23.41 -2.77 -14.46
C ALA A 94 -22.58 -1.87 -15.38
N TYR A 95 -21.35 -2.27 -15.72
CA TYR A 95 -20.43 -1.45 -16.49
C TYR A 95 -20.61 -1.61 -18.01
N PRO A 96 -20.64 -0.50 -18.79
CA PRO A 96 -20.94 -0.52 -20.21
C PRO A 96 -19.71 -0.82 -21.06
N ALA A 97 -18.97 -1.86 -20.73
CA ALA A 97 -17.76 -2.24 -21.45
C ALA A 97 -18.04 -3.31 -22.51
N LYS A 98 -17.19 -3.39 -23.56
CA LYS A 98 -17.27 -4.39 -24.63
C LYS A 98 -16.57 -5.71 -24.27
N CYS A 99 -15.70 -5.70 -23.26
CA CYS A 99 -15.04 -6.90 -22.73
C CYS A 99 -15.04 -6.89 -21.21
N GLN A 100 -15.04 -8.07 -20.61
CA GLN A 100 -15.06 -8.22 -19.14
C GLN A 100 -13.84 -7.61 -18.46
N GLN A 101 -12.69 -7.64 -19.10
CA GLN A 101 -11.45 -7.06 -18.60
C GLN A 101 -11.59 -5.54 -18.38
N ALA A 102 -12.16 -4.84 -19.36
CA ALA A 102 -12.41 -3.41 -19.22
C ALA A 102 -13.45 -3.10 -18.15
N ALA A 103 -14.53 -3.89 -18.04
CA ALA A 103 -15.53 -3.76 -16.98
C ALA A 103 -14.90 -3.94 -15.58
N ALA A 104 -14.03 -4.93 -15.42
CA ALA A 104 -13.32 -5.17 -14.17
C ALA A 104 -12.40 -3.99 -13.79
N ILE A 105 -11.69 -3.39 -14.75
CA ILE A 105 -10.86 -2.21 -14.50
C ILE A 105 -11.72 -1.01 -14.08
N MET A 106 -12.87 -0.78 -14.74
CA MET A 106 -13.82 0.28 -14.36
C MET A 106 -14.33 0.09 -12.93
N LEU A 107 -14.66 -1.14 -12.55
CA LEU A 107 -15.06 -1.52 -11.20
C LEU A 107 -13.97 -1.19 -10.18
N MET A 108 -12.74 -1.60 -10.45
CA MET A 108 -11.60 -1.37 -9.56
C MET A 108 -11.25 0.11 -9.40
N ILE A 109 -11.35 0.90 -10.47
CA ILE A 109 -11.21 2.37 -10.39
C ILE A 109 -12.26 2.96 -9.45
N GLN A 110 -13.53 2.57 -9.59
CA GLN A 110 -14.60 3.08 -8.72
C GLN A 110 -14.45 2.60 -7.27
N ASN A 111 -13.99 1.35 -7.04
CA ASN A 111 -13.66 0.90 -5.69
C ASN A 111 -12.60 1.76 -5.03
N ASN A 112 -11.56 2.14 -5.77
CA ASN A 112 -10.47 2.98 -5.23
C ASN A 112 -10.90 4.43 -4.94
N LEU A 113 -12.01 4.88 -5.51
CA LEU A 113 -12.59 6.22 -5.32
C LEU A 113 -13.85 6.21 -4.44
N ASP A 114 -14.32 5.05 -3.98
CA ASP A 114 -15.40 4.93 -3.01
C ASP A 114 -15.08 5.73 -1.74
N PRO A 115 -15.96 6.62 -1.26
CA PRO A 115 -15.74 7.37 -0.01
C PRO A 115 -15.51 6.49 1.23
N ALA A 116 -15.97 5.24 1.21
CA ALA A 116 -15.66 4.27 2.28
C ALA A 116 -14.20 3.77 2.20
N VAL A 117 -13.56 3.85 1.04
CA VAL A 117 -12.20 3.34 0.75
C VAL A 117 -11.21 4.49 0.66
N ALA A 118 -11.53 5.53 -0.12
CA ALA A 118 -10.63 6.64 -0.43
C ALA A 118 -10.46 7.61 0.75
N GLN A 119 -9.23 8.07 0.94
CA GLN A 119 -8.91 9.08 1.96
C GLN A 119 -9.48 10.46 1.61
N HIS A 120 -9.30 10.90 0.36
CA HIS A 120 -9.79 12.18 -0.15
C HIS A 120 -10.47 11.95 -1.52
N PRO A 121 -11.72 11.43 -1.52
CA PRO A 121 -12.37 10.96 -2.74
C PRO A 121 -12.61 12.08 -3.75
N HIS A 122 -12.85 13.33 -3.32
CA HIS A 122 -13.06 14.46 -4.21
C HIS A 122 -11.77 14.92 -4.90
N GLU A 123 -10.62 14.67 -4.31
CA GLU A 123 -9.28 14.93 -4.85
C GLU A 123 -8.65 13.70 -5.51
N LEU A 124 -9.43 12.62 -5.69
CA LEU A 124 -9.00 11.38 -6.37
C LEU A 124 -7.84 10.66 -5.65
N ILE A 125 -7.70 10.87 -4.33
CA ILE A 125 -6.64 10.31 -3.51
C ILE A 125 -7.19 9.14 -2.69
N THR A 126 -6.63 7.95 -2.92
CA THR A 126 -7.05 6.73 -2.26
C THR A 126 -6.46 6.62 -0.86
N TYR A 127 -5.12 6.77 -0.69
CA TYR A 127 -4.47 6.71 0.62
C TYR A 127 -3.12 7.41 0.65
N GLY A 128 -2.51 7.50 1.84
CA GLY A 128 -1.16 8.03 2.04
C GLY A 128 -1.02 9.53 1.76
N GLY A 129 -2.12 10.27 1.74
CA GLY A 129 -2.18 11.72 1.54
C GLY A 129 -1.95 12.19 0.11
N ASN A 130 -1.29 11.38 -0.73
CA ASN A 130 -0.91 11.72 -2.11
C ASN A 130 -1.14 10.60 -3.11
N GLY A 131 -1.43 9.37 -2.67
CA GLY A 131 -1.61 8.21 -3.55
C GLY A 131 -2.85 8.35 -4.42
N ALA A 132 -2.69 8.92 -5.60
CA ALA A 132 -3.77 9.32 -6.49
C ALA A 132 -4.07 8.27 -7.56
N VAL A 133 -5.35 8.12 -7.88
CA VAL A 133 -5.82 7.33 -9.03
C VAL A 133 -5.69 8.14 -10.31
N PHE A 134 -6.10 9.41 -10.27
CA PHE A 134 -5.97 10.41 -11.32
C PHE A 134 -5.58 11.77 -10.73
N GLN A 135 -5.13 12.69 -11.56
CA GLN A 135 -4.82 14.06 -11.14
C GLN A 135 -6.06 14.96 -11.11
N ASN A 136 -7.04 14.70 -11.97
CA ASN A 136 -8.25 15.50 -12.12
C ASN A 136 -9.43 14.68 -12.69
N TRP A 137 -10.63 15.22 -12.57
CA TRP A 137 -11.86 14.54 -12.96
C TRP A 137 -12.04 14.39 -14.48
N ALA A 138 -11.40 15.23 -15.30
CA ALA A 138 -11.42 15.03 -16.75
C ALA A 138 -10.68 13.74 -17.14
N GLN A 139 -9.57 13.42 -16.47
CA GLN A 139 -8.85 12.17 -16.69
C GLN A 139 -9.72 10.95 -16.33
N TYR A 140 -10.39 10.97 -15.18
CA TYR A 140 -11.34 9.92 -14.80
C TYR A 140 -12.39 9.69 -15.90
N ARG A 141 -13.05 10.76 -16.35
CA ARG A 141 -14.09 10.67 -17.37
C ARG A 141 -13.59 10.11 -18.70
N LEU A 142 -12.41 10.55 -19.14
CA LEU A 142 -11.80 10.03 -20.36
C LEU A 142 -11.42 8.56 -20.26
N VAL A 143 -10.87 8.14 -19.13
CA VAL A 143 -10.51 6.73 -18.91
C VAL A 143 -11.74 5.86 -18.92
N MET A 144 -12.81 6.24 -18.22
CA MET A 144 -14.06 5.48 -18.21
C MET A 144 -14.68 5.38 -19.60
N LYS A 145 -14.63 6.45 -20.40
CA LYS A 145 -15.04 6.42 -21.81
C LYS A 145 -14.19 5.43 -22.61
N TYR A 146 -12.86 5.54 -22.56
CA TYR A 146 -11.98 4.64 -23.29
C TYR A 146 -12.19 3.17 -22.91
N LEU A 147 -12.36 2.87 -21.63
CA LEU A 147 -12.67 1.52 -21.16
C LEU A 147 -14.03 1.02 -21.67
N SER A 148 -15.03 1.91 -21.80
CA SER A 148 -16.33 1.53 -22.38
C SER A 148 -16.28 1.23 -23.87
N GLU A 149 -15.32 1.82 -24.59
CA GLU A 149 -15.13 1.68 -26.05
C GLU A 149 -14.12 0.59 -26.42
N MET A 150 -13.25 0.22 -25.49
CA MET A 150 -12.14 -0.71 -25.67
C MET A 150 -12.61 -2.09 -26.11
N THR A 151 -11.88 -2.66 -27.08
CA THR A 151 -11.98 -4.07 -27.45
C THR A 151 -10.87 -4.89 -26.78
N ASP A 152 -10.93 -6.21 -26.89
CA ASP A 152 -9.88 -7.11 -26.39
C ASP A 152 -8.58 -7.09 -27.24
N GLU A 153 -8.56 -6.35 -28.34
CA GLU A 153 -7.40 -6.13 -29.22
C GLU A 153 -6.85 -4.69 -29.12
N GLN A 154 -7.08 -4.03 -27.97
CA GLN A 154 -6.59 -2.68 -27.73
C GLN A 154 -5.93 -2.57 -26.35
N THR A 155 -4.97 -1.66 -26.23
CA THR A 155 -4.33 -1.26 -24.98
C THR A 155 -4.52 0.23 -24.75
N LEU A 156 -5.04 0.60 -23.58
CA LEU A 156 -5.06 1.98 -23.11
C LEU A 156 -3.70 2.31 -22.50
N VAL A 157 -3.05 3.33 -23.04
CA VAL A 157 -1.76 3.83 -22.55
C VAL A 157 -1.99 5.05 -21.67
N MET A 158 -1.43 5.03 -20.46
CA MET A 158 -1.62 6.09 -19.45
C MET A 158 -0.31 6.60 -18.90
N TYR A 159 -0.16 7.91 -18.88
CA TYR A 159 0.98 8.63 -18.28
C TYR A 159 0.49 9.49 -17.10
N SER A 160 0.85 9.15 -15.89
CA SER A 160 0.51 9.91 -14.69
C SER A 160 -0.97 10.33 -14.63
N GLY A 161 -1.86 9.35 -14.83
CA GLY A 161 -3.31 9.54 -14.84
C GLY A 161 -3.90 10.01 -16.18
N HIS A 162 -3.08 10.58 -17.08
CA HIS A 162 -3.55 11.03 -18.38
C HIS A 162 -3.65 9.89 -19.39
N PRO A 163 -4.85 9.60 -19.94
CA PRO A 163 -5.02 8.61 -20.99
C PRO A 163 -4.55 9.18 -22.33
N LEU A 164 -3.45 8.64 -22.85
CA LEU A 164 -2.98 9.05 -24.19
C LEU A 164 -3.88 8.53 -25.30
N GLY A 165 -4.45 7.35 -25.14
CA GLY A 165 -5.39 6.77 -26.09
C GLY A 165 -5.37 5.26 -26.14
N LEU A 166 -6.31 4.71 -26.94
CA LEU A 166 -6.39 3.29 -27.25
C LEU A 166 -5.50 2.97 -28.46
N PHE A 167 -4.56 2.06 -28.26
CA PHE A 167 -3.66 1.60 -29.33
C PHE A 167 -4.04 0.19 -29.76
N PRO A 168 -3.98 -0.14 -31.06
CA PRO A 168 -4.12 -1.51 -31.53
C PRO A 168 -3.11 -2.44 -30.83
N SER A 169 -3.56 -3.61 -30.44
CA SER A 169 -2.79 -4.59 -29.69
C SER A 169 -3.28 -6.00 -30.04
N HIS A 170 -3.17 -6.95 -29.12
CA HIS A 170 -3.64 -8.32 -29.28
C HIS A 170 -4.19 -8.84 -27.94
N LYS A 171 -4.92 -9.95 -27.98
CA LYS A 171 -5.62 -10.48 -26.79
C LYS A 171 -4.71 -10.78 -25.60
N ASP A 172 -3.48 -11.20 -25.83
CA ASP A 172 -2.51 -11.51 -24.78
C ASP A 172 -1.85 -10.28 -24.14
N ALA A 173 -1.93 -9.10 -24.79
CA ALA A 173 -1.38 -7.87 -24.24
C ALA A 173 -2.25 -7.31 -23.10
N PRO A 174 -1.66 -6.55 -22.18
CA PRO A 174 -2.42 -5.83 -21.16
C PRO A 174 -3.45 -4.88 -21.79
N ARG A 175 -4.63 -4.82 -21.16
CA ARG A 175 -5.68 -3.83 -21.54
C ARG A 175 -5.30 -2.41 -21.15
N VAL A 176 -4.53 -2.25 -20.06
CA VAL A 176 -4.06 -0.94 -19.58
C VAL A 176 -2.60 -1.06 -19.17
N VAL A 177 -1.80 -0.08 -19.60
CA VAL A 177 -0.41 0.11 -19.12
C VAL A 177 -0.30 1.49 -18.49
N VAL A 178 0.08 1.54 -17.22
CA VAL A 178 0.16 2.77 -16.42
C VAL A 178 1.59 3.03 -16.01
N THR A 179 2.05 4.28 -16.21
CA THR A 179 3.28 4.77 -15.58
C THR A 179 2.96 6.03 -14.76
N ASN A 180 3.40 6.09 -13.50
CA ASN A 180 3.18 7.23 -12.63
C ASN A 180 4.49 7.72 -12.02
N GLY A 181 4.73 9.03 -12.05
CA GLY A 181 5.84 9.67 -11.37
C GLY A 181 7.23 9.26 -11.87
N MET A 182 7.34 8.71 -13.06
CA MET A 182 8.61 8.21 -13.64
C MET A 182 9.48 9.39 -14.11
N VAL A 183 9.97 10.16 -13.15
CA VAL A 183 10.83 11.32 -13.38
C VAL A 183 12.29 10.88 -13.46
N ILE A 184 13.04 11.49 -14.39
CA ILE A 184 14.47 11.21 -14.58
C ILE A 184 15.23 11.49 -13.27
N PRO A 185 16.15 10.63 -12.81
CA PRO A 185 16.70 10.67 -11.45
C PRO A 185 17.29 12.01 -11.00
N ASN A 186 17.99 12.73 -11.86
CA ASN A 186 18.57 14.03 -11.51
C ASN A 186 17.51 15.15 -11.31
N TYR A 187 16.27 14.91 -11.69
CA TYR A 187 15.15 15.83 -11.57
C TYR A 187 14.05 15.29 -10.66
N SER A 188 14.42 14.35 -9.77
CA SER A 188 13.52 13.56 -8.93
C SER A 188 13.62 13.95 -7.45
N LYS A 189 13.81 15.23 -7.17
CA LYS A 189 13.80 15.78 -5.81
C LYS A 189 12.36 16.13 -5.38
N PRO A 190 12.06 16.21 -4.09
CA PRO A 190 10.72 16.52 -3.60
C PRO A 190 10.08 17.77 -4.24
N ASP A 191 10.84 18.88 -4.37
CA ASP A 191 10.32 20.10 -5.00
C ASP A 191 10.12 19.95 -6.53
N ASP A 192 10.91 19.12 -7.20
CA ASP A 192 10.70 18.83 -8.63
C ASP A 192 9.39 18.08 -8.83
N TRP A 193 9.10 17.08 -7.98
CA TRP A 193 7.85 16.35 -8.03
C TRP A 193 6.64 17.24 -7.73
N GLU A 194 6.69 18.04 -6.66
CA GLU A 194 5.63 18.98 -6.30
C GLU A 194 5.31 19.94 -7.46
N ARG A 195 6.36 20.47 -8.11
CA ARG A 195 6.23 21.33 -9.28
C ARG A 195 5.57 20.62 -10.46
N MET A 196 6.05 19.43 -10.83
CA MET A 196 5.52 18.65 -11.95
C MET A 196 4.07 18.21 -11.71
N ASN A 197 3.72 17.88 -10.47
CA ASN A 197 2.36 17.55 -10.09
C ASN A 197 1.44 18.79 -10.18
N ALA A 198 1.88 19.96 -9.72
CA ALA A 198 1.13 21.19 -9.84
C ALA A 198 0.96 21.65 -11.31
N LEU A 199 1.94 21.34 -12.18
CA LEU A 199 1.83 21.54 -13.64
C LEU A 199 0.84 20.56 -14.31
N GLY A 200 0.38 19.51 -13.61
CA GLY A 200 -0.50 18.49 -14.16
C GLY A 200 0.19 17.54 -15.15
N VAL A 201 1.50 17.28 -14.99
CA VAL A 201 2.28 16.43 -15.90
C VAL A 201 2.86 15.18 -15.23
N SER A 202 2.89 15.13 -13.90
CA SER A 202 3.32 13.96 -13.15
C SER A 202 2.41 13.72 -11.94
N GLN A 203 2.26 12.47 -11.55
CA GLN A 203 1.40 12.05 -10.44
C GLN A 203 2.16 11.09 -9.52
N TYR A 204 1.90 11.21 -8.22
CA TYR A 204 2.36 10.27 -7.22
C TYR A 204 1.44 9.04 -7.20
N GLY A 205 1.87 7.97 -7.85
CA GLY A 205 1.15 6.71 -7.91
C GLY A 205 1.57 5.78 -6.78
N GLN A 206 1.20 6.07 -5.55
CA GLN A 206 1.62 5.29 -4.39
C GLN A 206 1.03 3.87 -4.42
N MET A 207 1.92 2.87 -4.58
CA MET A 207 1.60 1.45 -4.45
C MET A 207 0.28 1.07 -5.17
N THR A 208 -0.60 0.32 -4.52
CA THR A 208 -1.86 -0.18 -5.08
C THR A 208 -2.89 0.89 -5.43
N ALA A 209 -2.79 2.11 -4.91
CA ALA A 209 -3.66 3.22 -5.34
C ALA A 209 -3.47 3.51 -6.84
N GLY A 210 -2.22 3.57 -7.30
CA GLY A 210 -1.88 3.87 -8.69
C GLY A 210 -2.18 2.73 -9.68
N SER A 211 -2.38 1.50 -9.19
CA SER A 211 -2.75 0.33 -10.01
C SER A 211 -4.21 -0.08 -9.87
N TYR A 212 -5.02 0.70 -9.18
CA TYR A 212 -6.44 0.40 -8.92
C TYR A 212 -6.70 -0.86 -8.09
N MET A 213 -5.69 -1.36 -7.36
CA MET A 213 -5.76 -2.62 -6.61
C MET A 213 -5.89 -2.44 -5.09
N TYR A 214 -6.17 -1.23 -4.60
CA TYR A 214 -6.42 -1.01 -3.18
C TYR A 214 -7.79 -1.55 -2.78
N ILE A 215 -7.83 -2.41 -1.77
CA ILE A 215 -9.03 -3.09 -1.26
C ILE A 215 -9.44 -2.65 0.13
N GLY A 216 -9.01 -1.46 0.53
CA GLY A 216 -9.24 -0.94 1.87
C GLY A 216 -8.20 -1.42 2.88
N PRO A 217 -8.47 -1.29 4.18
CA PRO A 217 -7.49 -1.48 5.24
C PRO A 217 -7.06 -2.94 5.47
N GLN A 218 -7.72 -3.92 4.88
CA GLN A 218 -7.37 -5.34 5.04
C GLN A 218 -5.89 -5.63 4.76
N GLY A 219 -5.32 -5.01 3.71
CA GLY A 219 -3.92 -5.25 3.32
C GLY A 219 -2.95 -4.94 4.44
N ILE A 220 -3.18 -3.84 5.16
CA ILE A 220 -2.32 -3.41 6.26
C ILE A 220 -2.57 -4.22 7.52
N VAL A 221 -3.83 -4.50 7.86
CA VAL A 221 -4.15 -5.37 9.00
C VAL A 221 -3.50 -6.74 8.80
N HIS A 222 -3.60 -7.32 7.60
CA HIS A 222 -2.96 -8.58 7.26
C HIS A 222 -1.44 -8.52 7.39
N GLY A 223 -0.78 -7.56 6.71
CA GLY A 223 0.68 -7.42 6.75
C GLY A 223 1.21 -7.21 8.17
N THR A 224 0.51 -6.40 8.98
CA THR A 224 0.87 -6.20 10.40
C THR A 224 0.66 -7.47 11.22
N THR A 225 -0.44 -8.21 11.00
CA THR A 225 -0.69 -9.49 11.69
C THR A 225 0.45 -10.48 11.42
N ILE A 226 0.83 -10.68 10.15
CA ILE A 226 1.92 -11.59 9.78
C ILE A 226 3.27 -11.10 10.32
N THR A 227 3.51 -9.78 10.31
CA THR A 227 4.73 -9.19 10.90
C THR A 227 4.81 -9.46 12.40
N VAL A 228 3.74 -9.25 13.17
CA VAL A 228 3.71 -9.48 14.62
C VAL A 228 3.86 -10.96 14.95
N LEU A 229 3.21 -11.87 14.20
CA LEU A 229 3.37 -13.31 14.35
C LEU A 229 4.83 -13.74 14.14
N ASN A 230 5.45 -13.29 13.06
CA ASN A 230 6.85 -13.62 12.76
C ASN A 230 7.84 -12.97 13.74
N ALA A 231 7.65 -11.72 14.13
CA ALA A 231 8.44 -11.05 15.16
C ALA A 231 8.34 -11.76 16.50
N SER A 232 7.13 -12.19 16.89
CA SER A 232 6.91 -12.96 18.13
C SER A 232 7.64 -14.29 18.13
N ARG A 233 7.68 -15.01 16.97
CA ARG A 233 8.46 -16.25 16.82
C ARG A 233 9.97 -15.99 16.93
N LYS A 234 10.44 -14.91 16.31
CA LYS A 234 11.84 -14.53 16.33
C LYS A 234 12.38 -14.32 17.75
N ILE A 235 11.63 -13.66 18.60
CA ILE A 235 12.02 -13.46 20.00
C ILE A 235 11.71 -14.65 20.91
N GLY A 236 10.98 -15.67 20.39
CA GLY A 236 10.65 -16.89 21.13
C GLY A 236 9.55 -16.73 22.18
N GLY A 237 9.20 -17.81 22.87
CA GLY A 237 8.16 -17.85 23.89
C GLY A 237 6.73 -17.83 23.32
N GLU A 238 5.74 -17.94 24.22
CA GLU A 238 4.33 -17.88 23.86
C GLU A 238 3.96 -16.46 23.40
N ILE A 239 3.02 -16.36 22.46
CA ILE A 239 2.54 -15.08 21.95
C ILE A 239 1.61 -14.37 22.95
N GLY A 240 0.75 -15.14 23.64
CA GLY A 240 -0.20 -14.62 24.63
C GLY A 240 0.50 -13.89 25.78
N GLY A 241 0.07 -12.67 26.06
CA GLY A 241 0.64 -11.81 27.08
C GLY A 241 1.87 -11.00 26.67
N LYS A 242 2.42 -11.19 25.45
CA LYS A 242 3.42 -10.26 24.90
C LYS A 242 2.85 -8.88 24.70
N LEU A 243 3.65 -7.86 25.00
CA LEU A 243 3.30 -6.46 24.83
C LEU A 243 3.95 -5.90 23.56
N PHE A 244 3.10 -5.44 22.63
CA PHE A 244 3.49 -4.70 21.44
C PHE A 244 3.15 -3.22 21.60
N VAL A 245 4.14 -2.34 21.53
CA VAL A 245 3.97 -0.88 21.64
C VAL A 245 4.32 -0.23 20.30
N THR A 246 3.44 0.66 19.84
CA THR A 246 3.58 1.34 18.55
C THR A 246 2.88 2.70 18.53
N ALA A 247 2.89 3.39 17.39
CA ALA A 247 2.30 4.71 17.23
C ALA A 247 1.50 4.86 15.93
N GLY A 248 0.51 5.74 16.01
CA GLY A 248 -0.34 6.15 14.89
C GLY A 248 -1.65 5.37 14.79
N LEU A 249 -2.77 6.12 14.67
CA LEU A 249 -4.11 5.58 14.40
C LEU A 249 -4.74 6.20 13.14
N GLY A 250 -3.91 6.72 12.26
CA GLY A 250 -4.29 7.30 10.97
C GLY A 250 -4.83 6.29 9.95
N GLY A 251 -4.75 6.63 8.69
CA GLY A 251 -5.25 5.80 7.58
C GLY A 251 -4.61 4.42 7.53
N MET A 252 -3.27 4.38 7.52
CA MET A 252 -2.46 3.16 7.45
C MET A 252 -2.21 2.58 8.85
N SER A 253 -1.68 3.37 9.75
CA SER A 253 -1.27 2.96 11.10
C SER A 253 -2.42 2.50 11.98
N GLY A 254 -3.64 2.97 11.75
CA GLY A 254 -4.83 2.55 12.49
C GLY A 254 -5.17 1.05 12.40
N ALA A 255 -4.49 0.31 11.53
CA ALA A 255 -4.62 -1.14 11.42
C ALA A 255 -3.92 -1.92 12.55
N GLN A 256 -2.94 -1.32 13.22
CA GLN A 256 -2.06 -2.01 14.19
C GLN A 256 -2.80 -2.61 15.39
N PRO A 257 -3.74 -1.92 16.05
CA PRO A 257 -4.47 -2.50 17.19
C PRO A 257 -5.23 -3.77 16.79
N LYS A 258 -5.96 -3.71 15.68
CA LYS A 258 -6.73 -4.84 15.16
C LYS A 258 -5.82 -6.02 14.77
N ALA A 259 -4.68 -5.72 14.14
CA ALA A 259 -3.68 -6.73 13.80
C ALA A 259 -3.07 -7.39 15.05
N GLY A 260 -2.82 -6.60 16.10
CA GLY A 260 -2.36 -7.10 17.39
C GLY A 260 -3.35 -8.09 18.01
N ASN A 261 -4.64 -7.75 17.99
CA ASN A 261 -5.70 -8.64 18.47
C ASN A 261 -5.76 -9.96 17.69
N ILE A 262 -5.73 -9.90 16.35
CA ILE A 262 -5.75 -11.10 15.50
C ILE A 262 -4.49 -11.95 15.70
N ALA A 263 -3.33 -11.32 15.89
CA ALA A 263 -2.08 -12.02 16.17
C ALA A 263 -2.02 -12.65 17.58
N GLY A 264 -2.82 -12.16 18.53
CA GLY A 264 -2.90 -12.70 19.89
C GLY A 264 -2.02 -11.98 20.91
N VAL A 265 -1.59 -10.74 20.66
CA VAL A 265 -0.78 -9.94 21.59
C VAL A 265 -1.63 -8.91 22.33
N VAL A 266 -1.09 -8.39 23.44
CA VAL A 266 -1.57 -7.14 24.05
C VAL A 266 -0.86 -6.00 23.33
N SER A 267 -1.60 -4.98 22.87
CA SER A 267 -1.00 -3.86 22.14
C SER A 267 -1.38 -2.50 22.70
N ILE A 268 -0.43 -1.56 22.67
CA ILE A 268 -0.68 -0.14 22.94
C ILE A 268 -0.29 0.65 21.71
N THR A 269 -1.20 1.49 21.23
CA THR A 269 -0.94 2.41 20.12
C THR A 269 -1.14 3.85 20.59
N ALA A 270 -0.09 4.66 20.56
CA ALA A 270 -0.19 6.09 20.90
C ALA A 270 -0.71 6.88 19.69
N GLU A 271 -1.64 7.81 19.96
CA GLU A 271 -2.15 8.75 18.94
C GLU A 271 -2.45 10.10 19.59
N ILE A 272 -1.88 11.16 19.03
CA ILE A 272 -2.09 12.53 19.52
C ILE A 272 -3.37 13.17 18.97
N ASN A 273 -3.85 12.73 17.80
CA ASN A 273 -5.08 13.25 17.17
C ASN A 273 -6.33 12.59 17.77
N PRO A 274 -7.15 13.31 18.55
CA PRO A 274 -8.34 12.73 19.20
C PRO A 274 -9.36 12.18 18.18
N ALA A 275 -9.50 12.82 17.03
CA ALA A 275 -10.43 12.38 15.99
C ALA A 275 -10.02 11.02 15.38
N ALA A 276 -8.71 10.79 15.21
CA ALA A 276 -8.20 9.51 14.74
C ALA A 276 -8.46 8.39 15.76
N THR A 277 -8.15 8.64 17.04
CA THR A 277 -8.41 7.71 18.13
C THR A 277 -9.89 7.36 18.22
N GLN A 278 -10.78 8.37 18.28
CA GLN A 278 -12.22 8.15 18.38
C GLN A 278 -12.78 7.39 17.19
N LYS A 279 -12.29 7.68 15.97
CA LYS A 279 -12.67 6.94 14.77
C LYS A 279 -12.36 5.45 14.90
N ARG A 280 -11.15 5.08 15.34
CA ARG A 280 -10.75 3.67 15.46
C ARG A 280 -11.47 2.96 16.59
N TYR A 281 -11.72 3.65 17.69
CA TYR A 281 -12.54 3.13 18.79
C TYR A 281 -13.98 2.86 18.35
N ALA A 282 -14.62 3.82 17.69
CA ALA A 282 -15.98 3.67 17.16
C ALA A 282 -16.09 2.54 16.10
N GLN A 283 -15.03 2.27 15.36
CA GLN A 283 -14.95 1.14 14.41
C GLN A 283 -14.70 -0.21 15.08
N GLY A 284 -14.50 -0.27 16.40
CA GLY A 284 -14.12 -1.49 17.12
C GLY A 284 -12.72 -2.02 16.76
N TRP A 285 -11.81 -1.13 16.36
CA TRP A 285 -10.43 -1.48 16.04
C TRP A 285 -9.51 -1.34 17.24
N VAL A 286 -9.91 -0.53 18.21
CA VAL A 286 -9.31 -0.36 19.51
C VAL A 286 -10.32 -0.75 20.55
N ASP A 287 -9.93 -1.55 21.56
CA ASP A 287 -10.84 -2.05 22.58
C ASP A 287 -11.03 -1.05 23.72
N GLU A 288 -9.98 -0.32 24.11
CA GLU A 288 -10.04 0.71 25.17
C GLU A 288 -9.17 1.92 24.81
N VAL A 289 -9.60 3.11 25.30
CA VAL A 289 -8.87 4.38 25.14
C VAL A 289 -8.55 4.96 26.51
N HIS A 290 -7.31 5.38 26.71
CA HIS A 290 -6.83 5.99 27.96
C HIS A 290 -6.00 7.25 27.67
N GLU A 291 -6.15 8.28 28.52
CA GLU A 291 -5.34 9.50 28.51
C GLU A 291 -4.26 9.47 29.62
N ASN A 292 -4.48 8.65 30.64
CA ASN A 292 -3.58 8.49 31.78
C ASN A 292 -2.77 7.20 31.66
N LEU A 293 -1.44 7.30 31.71
CA LEU A 293 -0.54 6.16 31.56
C LEU A 293 -0.59 5.19 32.76
N ASP A 294 -0.77 5.67 33.99
CA ASP A 294 -0.87 4.80 35.18
C ASP A 294 -2.11 3.91 35.09
N GLU A 295 -3.26 4.49 34.74
CA GLU A 295 -4.51 3.74 34.51
C GLU A 295 -4.40 2.76 33.35
N LEU A 296 -3.79 3.19 32.24
CA LEU A 296 -3.53 2.35 31.08
C LEU A 296 -2.74 1.10 31.47
N PHE A 297 -1.62 1.27 32.17
CA PHE A 297 -0.75 0.14 32.52
C PHE A 297 -1.35 -0.81 33.57
N VAL A 298 -2.28 -0.38 34.39
CA VAL A 298 -3.09 -1.28 35.22
C VAL A 298 -3.86 -2.25 34.31
N LYS A 299 -4.56 -1.75 33.29
CA LYS A 299 -5.36 -2.55 32.35
C LYS A 299 -4.51 -3.42 31.44
N VAL A 300 -3.41 -2.90 30.96
CA VAL A 300 -2.42 -3.65 30.16
C VAL A 300 -1.87 -4.84 30.95
N ASN A 301 -1.48 -4.64 32.21
CA ASN A 301 -0.95 -5.71 33.06
C ASN A 301 -2.01 -6.78 33.39
N GLU A 302 -3.27 -6.38 33.60
CA GLU A 302 -4.40 -7.32 33.74
C GLU A 302 -4.54 -8.22 32.48
N ALA A 303 -4.55 -7.61 31.28
CA ALA A 303 -4.65 -8.35 30.02
C ALA A 303 -3.46 -9.28 29.78
N ARG A 304 -2.23 -8.83 30.08
CA ARG A 304 -1.00 -9.64 29.98
C ARG A 304 -1.03 -10.84 30.91
N ALA A 305 -1.40 -10.64 32.16
CA ALA A 305 -1.47 -11.72 33.16
C ALA A 305 -2.49 -12.80 32.76
N GLN A 306 -3.58 -12.39 32.14
CA GLN A 306 -4.64 -13.29 31.66
C GLN A 306 -4.33 -13.86 30.25
N LYS A 307 -3.26 -13.40 29.57
CA LYS A 307 -2.91 -13.74 28.20
C LYS A 307 -4.04 -13.46 27.18
N ILE A 308 -4.84 -12.44 27.43
CA ILE A 308 -5.94 -12.04 26.56
C ILE A 308 -5.42 -11.03 25.54
N ALA A 309 -5.61 -11.32 24.26
CA ALA A 309 -5.35 -10.36 23.19
C ALA A 309 -6.27 -9.15 23.34
N LYS A 310 -5.68 -7.96 23.52
CA LYS A 310 -6.42 -6.73 23.74
C LYS A 310 -5.63 -5.52 23.27
N SER A 311 -6.32 -4.59 22.63
CA SER A 311 -5.74 -3.38 22.09
C SER A 311 -6.14 -2.14 22.89
N PHE A 312 -5.15 -1.32 23.20
CA PHE A 312 -5.31 -0.07 23.92
C PHE A 312 -4.80 1.10 23.07
N ALA A 313 -5.55 2.20 23.04
CA ALA A 313 -5.05 3.46 22.55
C ALA A 313 -4.61 4.33 23.72
N TYR A 314 -3.41 4.87 23.65
CA TYR A 314 -2.99 5.99 24.47
C TYR A 314 -3.29 7.29 23.72
N GLN A 315 -4.23 8.10 24.21
CA GLN A 315 -4.51 9.42 23.67
C GLN A 315 -3.44 10.39 24.15
N GLY A 316 -2.33 10.42 23.42
CA GLY A 316 -1.17 11.23 23.76
C GLY A 316 -0.01 11.03 22.81
N ASN A 317 1.13 11.66 23.11
CA ASN A 317 2.31 11.57 22.28
C ASN A 317 3.06 10.24 22.51
N ILE A 318 3.56 9.65 21.45
CA ILE A 318 4.35 8.39 21.52
C ILE A 318 5.62 8.55 22.35
N VAL A 319 6.22 9.73 22.38
CA VAL A 319 7.44 9.99 23.19
C VAL A 319 7.13 9.84 24.67
N ASP A 320 5.99 10.39 25.13
CA ASP A 320 5.57 10.26 26.54
C ASP A 320 5.38 8.79 26.93
N LEU A 321 4.78 7.98 26.04
CA LEU A 321 4.61 6.54 26.27
C LEU A 321 5.95 5.80 26.35
N TRP A 322 6.89 6.07 25.44
CA TRP A 322 8.21 5.44 25.46
C TRP A 322 9.03 5.84 26.69
N GLU A 323 9.00 7.13 27.06
CA GLU A 323 9.68 7.63 28.24
C GLU A 323 9.08 7.02 29.52
N TYR A 324 7.76 6.96 29.63
CA TYR A 324 7.07 6.28 30.73
C TYR A 324 7.50 4.81 30.86
N CYS A 325 7.50 4.05 29.77
CA CYS A 325 7.96 2.67 29.79
C CYS A 325 9.41 2.53 30.26
N ALA A 326 10.28 3.44 29.82
CA ALA A 326 11.71 3.42 30.18
C ALA A 326 11.97 3.83 31.65
N GLU A 327 11.14 4.72 32.20
CA GLU A 327 11.26 5.22 33.58
C GLU A 327 10.67 4.27 34.62
N HIS A 328 9.59 3.55 34.27
CA HIS A 328 8.88 2.63 35.17
C HIS A 328 9.27 1.17 34.98
N ASP A 329 10.38 0.88 34.28
CA ASP A 329 10.87 -0.48 34.03
C ASP A 329 9.82 -1.42 33.40
N ILE A 330 8.96 -0.89 32.54
CA ILE A 330 7.95 -1.70 31.86
C ILE A 330 8.63 -2.63 30.84
N GLN A 331 8.38 -3.93 31.01
CA GLN A 331 8.83 -4.92 30.04
C GLN A 331 7.98 -4.82 28.77
N VAL A 332 8.56 -4.28 27.70
CA VAL A 332 7.99 -4.28 26.36
C VAL A 332 8.66 -5.38 25.54
N ASP A 333 7.87 -6.24 24.89
CA ASP A 333 8.41 -7.36 24.11
C ASP A 333 8.73 -6.93 22.66
N LEU A 334 7.79 -6.24 22.01
CA LEU A 334 7.90 -5.76 20.64
C LEU A 334 7.67 -4.26 20.60
N GLY A 335 8.51 -3.53 19.90
CA GLY A 335 8.38 -2.09 19.68
C GLY A 335 8.44 -1.72 18.20
N SER A 336 7.65 -0.72 17.79
CA SER A 336 7.63 -0.21 16.44
C SER A 336 7.13 1.24 16.41
N ASP A 337 7.21 1.89 15.25
CA ASP A 337 6.57 3.18 14.99
C ASP A 337 5.98 3.17 13.59
N GLN A 338 4.72 3.62 13.45
CA GLN A 338 4.04 3.74 12.16
C GLN A 338 3.39 5.12 11.97
N THR A 339 3.92 6.15 12.60
CA THR A 339 3.60 7.54 12.25
C THR A 339 4.07 7.85 10.83
N SER A 340 3.47 8.85 10.18
CA SER A 340 3.77 9.13 8.76
C SER A 340 5.08 9.92 8.57
N LEU A 341 6.19 9.40 9.07
CA LEU A 341 7.52 10.05 9.00
C LEU A 341 8.10 10.15 7.58
N HIS A 342 7.51 9.50 6.60
CA HIS A 342 7.78 9.78 5.18
C HIS A 342 7.28 11.19 4.75
N ASN A 343 6.44 11.82 5.58
CA ASN A 343 5.92 13.18 5.36
C ASN A 343 5.86 13.99 6.68
N PRO A 344 6.97 14.13 7.42
CA PRO A 344 6.95 14.64 8.79
C PRO A 344 6.52 16.11 8.90
N TRP A 345 6.82 16.91 7.87
CA TRP A 345 6.60 18.36 7.87
C TRP A 345 5.18 18.78 7.48
N ALA A 346 4.34 17.86 7.09
CA ALA A 346 2.95 18.08 6.69
C ALA A 346 1.95 17.31 7.57
N GLY A 347 2.25 17.20 8.86
CA GLY A 347 1.37 16.53 9.83
C GLY A 347 1.55 15.02 9.93
N GLY A 348 2.67 14.50 9.45
CA GLY A 348 3.01 13.09 9.55
C GLY A 348 3.53 12.68 10.94
N TYR A 349 4.07 13.64 11.69
CA TYR A 349 4.56 13.46 13.07
C TYR A 349 4.34 14.76 13.86
N TYR A 350 4.01 14.66 15.14
CA TYR A 350 3.74 15.79 16.01
C TYR A 350 4.70 15.83 17.19
N PRO A 351 5.26 17.02 17.53
CA PRO A 351 6.24 17.14 18.60
C PRO A 351 5.63 16.90 19.99
N VAL A 352 6.41 16.30 20.88
CA VAL A 352 6.02 16.08 22.28
C VAL A 352 6.01 17.39 23.07
N GLY A 353 5.10 17.48 24.04
CA GLY A 353 4.94 18.65 24.91
C GLY A 353 4.19 19.82 24.27
N ILE A 354 3.64 19.63 23.07
CA ILE A 354 2.83 20.61 22.33
C ILE A 354 1.52 19.91 21.95
N SER A 355 0.38 20.54 22.23
CA SER A 355 -0.91 19.97 21.91
C SER A 355 -1.10 19.78 20.40
N PHE A 356 -2.03 18.92 19.99
CA PHE A 356 -2.33 18.66 18.57
C PHE A 356 -2.71 19.95 17.82
N GLU A 357 -3.58 20.78 18.40
CA GLU A 357 -4.01 22.02 17.74
C GLU A 357 -2.90 23.08 17.69
N GLU A 358 -2.13 23.24 18.77
CA GLU A 358 -0.96 24.15 18.78
C GLU A 358 0.11 23.68 17.77
N SER A 359 0.31 22.38 17.63
CA SER A 359 1.24 21.80 16.65
C SER A 359 0.79 22.13 15.20
N LYS A 360 -0.50 22.04 14.91
CA LYS A 360 -1.06 22.42 13.60
C LYS A 360 -0.84 23.90 13.30
N GLN A 361 -1.10 24.75 14.31
CA GLN A 361 -0.87 26.20 14.19
C GLN A 361 0.63 26.50 13.98
N MET A 362 1.50 25.87 14.77
CA MET A 362 2.95 26.04 14.63
C MET A 362 3.46 25.58 13.27
N MET A 363 2.95 24.47 12.75
CA MET A 363 3.29 23.95 11.41
C MET A 363 2.93 24.97 10.31
N ALA A 364 1.78 25.63 10.44
CA ALA A 364 1.31 26.61 9.45
C ALA A 364 2.08 27.94 9.54
N ASP A 365 2.27 28.47 10.74
CA ASP A 365 2.78 29.83 10.94
C ASP A 365 4.31 29.88 11.13
N TYR A 366 4.90 28.81 11.68
CA TYR A 366 6.31 28.75 12.06
C TYR A 366 6.95 27.41 11.67
N PRO A 367 6.99 27.04 10.37
CA PRO A 367 7.41 25.72 9.91
C PRO A 367 8.82 25.31 10.36
N GLU A 368 9.77 26.26 10.47
CA GLU A 368 11.12 25.96 10.95
C GLU A 368 11.15 25.65 12.48
N LYS A 369 10.28 26.29 13.27
CA LYS A 369 10.14 25.95 14.70
C LYS A 369 9.48 24.61 14.88
N PHE A 370 8.45 24.31 14.06
CA PHE A 370 7.80 23.02 14.04
C PHE A 370 8.81 21.90 13.72
N LYS A 371 9.61 22.11 12.67
CA LYS A 371 10.67 21.16 12.28
C LYS A 371 11.66 20.90 13.42
N ALA A 372 12.17 21.96 14.06
CA ALA A 372 13.10 21.83 15.17
C ALA A 372 12.48 21.08 16.37
N ALA A 373 11.19 21.29 16.66
CA ALA A 373 10.47 20.59 17.73
C ALA A 373 10.28 19.10 17.39
N VAL A 374 9.96 18.76 16.14
CA VAL A 374 9.88 17.37 15.67
C VAL A 374 11.23 16.68 15.79
N GLU A 375 12.32 17.30 15.34
CA GLU A 375 13.67 16.75 15.44
C GLU A 375 14.09 16.52 16.91
N ALA A 376 13.75 17.43 17.82
CA ALA A 376 13.98 17.27 19.25
C ALA A 376 13.19 16.09 19.82
N SER A 377 11.93 15.92 19.40
CA SER A 377 11.08 14.82 19.82
C SER A 377 11.60 13.46 19.33
N LEU A 378 12.07 13.36 18.08
CA LEU A 378 12.70 12.15 17.54
C LEU A 378 13.95 11.75 18.32
N ARG A 379 14.80 12.71 18.73
CA ARG A 379 15.96 12.41 19.58
C ARG A 379 15.55 11.85 20.93
N ARG A 380 14.51 12.39 21.58
CA ARG A 380 13.96 11.87 22.85
C ARG A 380 13.38 10.47 22.67
N GLN A 381 12.58 10.28 21.62
CA GLN A 381 11.97 8.97 21.31
C GLN A 381 13.05 7.88 21.14
N VAL A 382 14.07 8.15 20.35
CA VAL A 382 15.19 7.21 20.15
C VAL A 382 15.94 6.93 21.46
N ALA A 383 16.16 7.95 22.29
CA ALA A 383 16.82 7.75 23.59
C ALA A 383 16.03 6.82 24.53
N ALA A 384 14.70 6.93 24.54
CA ALA A 384 13.85 6.01 25.30
C ALA A 384 13.84 4.59 24.71
N ILE A 385 13.74 4.46 23.39
CA ILE A 385 13.83 3.18 22.68
C ILE A 385 15.17 2.49 22.96
N ASN A 386 16.30 3.23 22.92
CA ASN A 386 17.64 2.68 23.21
C ASN A 386 17.71 2.10 24.65
N LYS A 387 17.07 2.74 25.63
CA LYS A 387 17.01 2.22 27.02
C LYS A 387 16.20 0.92 27.08
N LEU A 388 15.07 0.85 26.39
CA LEU A 388 14.19 -0.34 26.40
C LEU A 388 14.79 -1.52 25.64
N THR A 389 15.46 -1.27 24.52
CA THR A 389 16.14 -2.32 23.75
C THR A 389 17.34 -2.88 24.51
N ALA A 390 18.05 -2.06 25.28
CA ALA A 390 19.09 -2.54 26.20
C ALA A 390 18.54 -3.48 27.30
N LYS A 391 17.23 -3.45 27.57
CA LYS A 391 16.50 -4.34 28.49
C LYS A 391 15.82 -5.52 27.79
N GLY A 392 16.01 -5.70 26.50
CA GLY A 392 15.52 -6.85 25.73
C GLY A 392 14.30 -6.61 24.85
N MET A 393 13.81 -5.37 24.71
CA MET A 393 12.78 -5.06 23.73
C MET A 393 13.32 -5.29 22.30
N TYR A 394 12.57 -5.99 21.47
CA TYR A 394 12.85 -6.08 20.04
C TYR A 394 12.15 -4.94 19.30
N PHE A 395 12.92 -3.98 18.79
CA PHE A 395 12.41 -2.83 18.04
C PHE A 395 12.70 -2.96 16.55
N PHE A 396 11.73 -2.60 15.71
CA PHE A 396 11.86 -2.55 14.26
C PHE A 396 11.11 -1.34 13.67
N ASP A 397 11.68 -0.74 12.63
CA ASP A 397 11.00 0.28 11.83
C ASP A 397 9.93 -0.39 10.96
N TYR A 398 8.71 0.13 10.99
CA TYR A 398 7.60 -0.41 10.18
C TYR A 398 7.57 0.10 8.73
N GLY A 399 8.67 0.65 8.23
CA GLY A 399 8.78 1.11 6.85
C GLY A 399 8.12 2.46 6.57
N ASN A 400 8.10 3.34 7.58
CA ASN A 400 7.54 4.68 7.56
C ASN A 400 8.61 5.80 7.57
N ALA A 401 9.87 5.45 7.34
CA ALA A 401 11.05 6.32 7.40
C ALA A 401 11.46 6.77 8.83
N PHE A 402 11.05 6.07 9.88
CA PHE A 402 11.43 6.40 11.26
C PHE A 402 12.96 6.43 11.45
N LEU A 403 13.67 5.38 11.03
CA LEU A 403 15.13 5.31 11.14
C LEU A 403 15.82 6.44 10.37
N LEU A 404 15.39 6.68 9.14
CA LEU A 404 15.96 7.70 8.27
C LEU A 404 15.76 9.12 8.84
N GLN A 405 14.55 9.45 9.29
CA GLN A 405 14.26 10.78 9.83
C GLN A 405 14.88 10.99 11.21
N SER A 406 14.98 9.94 12.02
CA SER A 406 15.70 9.99 13.29
C SER A 406 17.21 10.23 13.09
N SER A 407 17.82 9.61 12.10
CA SER A 407 19.20 9.87 11.70
C SER A 407 19.39 11.32 11.24
N ARG A 408 18.51 11.81 10.37
CA ARG A 408 18.52 13.21 9.90
C ARG A 408 18.32 14.22 11.04
N ALA A 409 17.59 13.87 12.07
CA ALA A 409 17.40 14.65 13.28
C ALA A 409 18.61 14.61 14.24
N GLY A 410 19.65 13.81 13.94
CA GLY A 410 20.83 13.65 14.78
C GLY A 410 20.58 12.80 16.05
N ALA A 411 19.62 11.89 16.02
CA ALA A 411 19.40 10.92 17.07
C ALA A 411 20.48 9.83 17.09
N ASP A 412 20.73 9.22 18.24
CA ASP A 412 21.68 8.10 18.40
C ASP A 412 21.08 6.78 17.87
N ILE A 413 20.91 6.71 16.57
CA ILE A 413 20.25 5.61 15.82
C ILE A 413 21.21 4.85 14.91
N LEU A 414 22.44 5.32 14.76
CA LEU A 414 23.45 4.70 13.91
C LEU A 414 24.48 3.93 14.75
N LYS A 415 25.03 2.86 14.17
CA LYS A 415 26.22 2.16 14.65
C LYS A 415 27.49 2.88 14.17
N GLU A 416 28.65 2.44 14.65
CA GLU A 416 29.95 3.00 14.28
C GLU A 416 30.25 2.90 12.77
N ASP A 417 29.72 1.85 12.11
CA ASP A 417 29.86 1.63 10.67
C ASP A 417 28.86 2.44 9.82
N GLY A 418 28.03 3.29 10.46
CA GLY A 418 27.03 4.10 9.80
C GLY A 418 25.72 3.36 9.47
N SER A 419 25.61 2.07 9.76
CA SER A 419 24.34 1.32 9.64
C SER A 419 23.38 1.67 10.77
N PHE A 420 22.07 1.40 10.56
CA PHE A 420 21.08 1.60 11.60
C PHE A 420 21.22 0.60 12.75
N ARG A 421 20.97 1.04 13.97
CA ARG A 421 20.95 0.17 15.16
C ARG A 421 19.84 -0.85 15.12
N TYR A 422 18.70 -0.50 14.54
CA TYR A 422 17.52 -1.31 14.43
C TYR A 422 17.25 -1.67 12.98
N PRO A 423 16.69 -2.85 12.71
CA PRO A 423 16.28 -3.23 11.37
C PRO A 423 14.96 -2.56 10.98
N SER A 424 14.69 -2.50 9.68
CA SER A 424 13.31 -2.39 9.22
C SER A 424 12.60 -3.74 9.36
N TYR A 425 11.26 -3.70 9.42
CA TYR A 425 10.46 -4.94 9.50
C TYR A 425 10.69 -5.89 8.29
N VAL A 426 11.02 -5.35 7.12
CA VAL A 426 11.36 -6.18 5.97
C VAL A 426 12.75 -6.75 6.11
N GLN A 427 13.73 -5.95 6.55
CA GLN A 427 15.12 -6.39 6.65
C GLN A 427 15.29 -7.66 7.51
N ASP A 428 14.56 -7.74 8.60
CA ASP A 428 14.82 -8.76 9.64
C ASP A 428 13.63 -9.69 9.92
N ILE A 429 12.42 -9.37 9.43
CA ILE A 429 11.22 -10.18 9.63
C ILE A 429 10.67 -10.64 8.28
N MET A 430 10.08 -9.71 7.51
CA MET A 430 9.33 -10.09 6.31
C MET A 430 10.24 -10.55 5.16
N GLY A 431 11.43 -9.97 5.03
CA GLY A 431 12.42 -10.40 4.04
C GLY A 431 12.83 -11.86 4.26
N PRO A 432 13.53 -12.17 5.37
CA PRO A 432 14.06 -13.52 5.61
C PRO A 432 13.00 -14.57 5.96
N MET A 433 11.82 -14.20 6.45
CA MET A 433 10.78 -15.16 6.85
C MET A 433 9.63 -15.32 5.86
N CYS A 434 9.48 -14.36 4.92
CA CYS A 434 8.41 -14.38 3.91
C CYS A 434 8.96 -14.19 2.49
N PHE A 435 9.51 -13.01 2.16
CA PHE A 435 9.86 -12.67 0.78
C PHE A 435 10.92 -13.58 0.18
N ASP A 436 11.94 -13.96 0.95
CA ASP A 436 12.99 -14.87 0.48
C ASP A 436 12.43 -16.25 0.10
N TYR A 437 11.33 -16.68 0.74
CA TYR A 437 10.60 -17.91 0.39
C TYR A 437 9.50 -17.70 -0.66
N GLY A 438 9.34 -16.50 -1.18
CA GLY A 438 8.32 -16.17 -2.18
C GLY A 438 6.96 -15.78 -1.62
N PHE A 439 6.80 -15.72 -0.28
CA PHE A 439 5.55 -15.26 0.33
C PHE A 439 5.43 -13.75 0.20
N GLY A 440 4.36 -13.31 -0.39
CA GLY A 440 4.00 -11.91 -0.49
C GLY A 440 2.50 -11.74 -0.67
N PRO A 441 2.02 -10.50 -0.59
CA PRO A 441 0.59 -10.21 -0.63
C PRO A 441 -0.03 -10.61 -1.96
N PHE A 442 -1.05 -11.44 -1.86
CA PHE A 442 -1.89 -11.91 -2.94
C PHE A 442 -3.33 -11.57 -2.59
N ARG A 443 -4.01 -10.84 -3.45
CA ARG A 443 -5.37 -10.35 -3.19
C ARG A 443 -6.33 -10.63 -4.33
N TRP A 444 -7.62 -10.71 -3.97
CA TRP A 444 -8.68 -10.90 -4.94
C TRP A 444 -9.92 -10.08 -4.61
N VAL A 445 -10.70 -9.84 -5.64
CA VAL A 445 -11.98 -9.12 -5.57
C VAL A 445 -13.04 -9.93 -6.32
N CYS A 446 -14.15 -10.22 -5.63
CA CYS A 446 -15.33 -10.85 -6.22
C CYS A 446 -16.15 -9.77 -6.93
N THR A 447 -16.13 -9.78 -8.27
CA THR A 447 -16.75 -8.72 -9.08
C THR A 447 -18.27 -8.75 -9.13
N SER A 448 -18.88 -9.79 -8.56
CA SER A 448 -20.32 -9.84 -8.32
C SER A 448 -20.80 -8.88 -7.23
N GLY A 449 -19.89 -8.48 -6.33
CA GLY A 449 -20.25 -7.73 -5.12
C GLY A 449 -20.99 -8.54 -4.05
N LYS A 450 -21.12 -9.86 -4.23
CA LYS A 450 -21.86 -10.74 -3.30
C LYS A 450 -20.97 -11.29 -2.20
N PRO A 451 -21.34 -11.16 -0.92
CA PRO A 451 -20.61 -11.77 0.19
C PRO A 451 -20.47 -13.30 0.08
N GLU A 452 -21.45 -13.97 -0.53
CA GLU A 452 -21.43 -15.41 -0.73
C GLU A 452 -20.29 -15.86 -1.63
N ASP A 453 -19.95 -15.07 -2.68
CA ASP A 453 -18.83 -15.36 -3.55
C ASP A 453 -17.49 -15.19 -2.80
N LEU A 454 -17.41 -14.20 -1.90
CA LEU A 454 -16.22 -14.05 -1.03
C LEU A 454 -16.09 -15.24 -0.07
N ASP A 455 -17.18 -15.73 0.51
CA ASP A 455 -17.17 -16.93 1.36
C ASP A 455 -16.66 -18.15 0.58
N VAL A 456 -17.10 -18.33 -0.66
CA VAL A 456 -16.60 -19.43 -1.53
C VAL A 456 -15.10 -19.30 -1.78
N THR A 457 -14.63 -18.10 -2.12
CA THR A 457 -13.19 -17.87 -2.39
C THR A 457 -12.34 -18.03 -1.13
N ASP A 458 -12.81 -17.57 0.04
CA ASP A 458 -12.14 -17.78 1.33
C ASP A 458 -11.97 -19.29 1.65
N HIS A 459 -13.00 -20.10 1.42
CA HIS A 459 -12.93 -21.55 1.62
C HIS A 459 -11.95 -22.21 0.66
N ILE A 460 -12.01 -21.88 -0.63
CA ILE A 460 -11.06 -22.39 -1.62
C ILE A 460 -9.62 -22.06 -1.20
N ALA A 461 -9.36 -20.82 -0.82
CA ALA A 461 -8.02 -20.40 -0.41
C ALA A 461 -7.53 -21.18 0.82
N MET A 462 -8.38 -21.34 1.85
CA MET A 462 -8.02 -22.11 3.06
C MET A 462 -7.76 -23.58 2.76
N ASP A 463 -8.54 -24.19 1.86
CA ASP A 463 -8.37 -25.60 1.49
C ASP A 463 -7.06 -25.83 0.74
N VAL A 464 -6.73 -24.97 -0.21
CA VAL A 464 -5.45 -25.01 -0.93
C VAL A 464 -4.27 -24.81 0.04
N LEU A 465 -4.34 -23.81 0.92
CA LEU A 465 -3.27 -23.58 1.91
C LEU A 465 -3.10 -24.77 2.86
N ARG A 466 -4.20 -25.43 3.26
CA ARG A 466 -4.17 -26.61 4.11
C ARG A 466 -3.49 -27.77 3.40
N GLU A 467 -3.89 -28.07 2.17
CA GLU A 467 -3.28 -29.10 1.33
C GLU A 467 -1.75 -28.90 1.21
N ILE A 468 -1.32 -27.69 0.87
CA ILE A 468 0.12 -27.38 0.74
C ILE A 468 0.82 -27.55 2.10
N SER A 469 0.21 -27.07 3.18
CA SER A 469 0.83 -27.10 4.52
C SER A 469 1.10 -28.51 5.06
N GLU A 470 0.41 -29.53 4.55
CA GLU A 470 0.59 -30.93 4.96
C GLU A 470 1.87 -31.55 4.41
N HIS A 471 2.38 -31.05 3.29
CA HIS A 471 3.49 -31.65 2.56
C HIS A 471 4.71 -30.72 2.39
N ALA A 472 4.55 -29.44 2.65
CA ALA A 472 5.62 -28.45 2.51
C ALA A 472 6.61 -28.48 3.69
N PRO A 473 7.87 -28.01 3.50
CA PRO A 473 8.81 -27.77 4.59
C PRO A 473 8.24 -26.88 5.69
N ALA A 474 8.81 -26.96 6.90
CA ALA A 474 8.28 -26.29 8.09
C ALA A 474 8.15 -24.77 7.92
N GLU A 475 9.12 -24.13 7.28
CA GLU A 475 9.16 -22.68 7.02
C GLU A 475 7.97 -22.24 6.17
N ILE A 476 7.63 -23.01 5.15
CA ILE A 476 6.50 -22.77 4.25
C ILE A 476 5.18 -23.13 4.93
N SER A 477 5.11 -24.31 5.55
CA SER A 477 3.90 -24.79 6.25
C SER A 477 3.43 -23.82 7.33
N GLN A 478 4.36 -23.18 8.06
CA GLN A 478 3.99 -22.22 9.10
C GLN A 478 3.33 -20.99 8.51
N GLN A 479 3.87 -20.44 7.42
CA GLN A 479 3.27 -19.28 6.75
C GLN A 479 1.89 -19.61 6.18
N MET A 480 1.68 -20.81 5.65
CA MET A 480 0.36 -21.25 5.18
C MET A 480 -0.65 -21.29 6.33
N ARG A 481 -0.28 -21.88 7.48
CA ARG A 481 -1.15 -21.94 8.67
C ARG A 481 -1.50 -20.54 9.22
N ASP A 482 -0.54 -19.63 9.23
CA ASP A 482 -0.78 -18.23 9.65
C ASP A 482 -1.83 -17.55 8.76
N ASN A 483 -1.78 -17.79 7.46
CA ASN A 483 -2.73 -17.23 6.52
C ASN A 483 -4.12 -17.88 6.61
N ILE A 484 -4.22 -19.16 6.97
CA ILE A 484 -5.51 -19.78 7.32
C ILE A 484 -6.11 -19.10 8.57
N THR A 485 -5.30 -18.87 9.59
CA THR A 485 -5.72 -18.15 10.81
C THR A 485 -6.17 -16.74 10.49
N TRP A 486 -5.44 -16.05 9.61
CA TRP A 486 -5.80 -14.72 9.12
C TRP A 486 -7.17 -14.69 8.43
N ILE A 487 -7.45 -15.58 7.47
CA ILE A 487 -8.73 -15.59 6.75
C ILE A 487 -9.90 -15.75 7.73
N LYS A 488 -9.78 -16.65 8.72
CA LYS A 488 -10.78 -16.81 9.77
C LYS A 488 -10.96 -15.54 10.58
N GLY A 489 -9.86 -14.95 11.05
CA GLY A 489 -9.90 -13.69 11.80
C GLY A 489 -10.44 -12.52 10.98
N ALA A 490 -10.13 -12.43 9.70
CA ALA A 490 -10.63 -11.37 8.81
C ALA A 490 -12.16 -11.44 8.68
N LYS A 491 -12.74 -12.63 8.58
CA LYS A 491 -14.18 -12.84 8.53
C LYS A 491 -14.84 -12.44 9.85
N GLU A 492 -14.34 -12.92 10.96
CA GLU A 492 -14.88 -12.62 12.30
C GLU A 492 -14.80 -11.12 12.65
N ASN A 493 -13.79 -10.43 12.16
CA ASN A 493 -13.56 -9.01 12.43
C ASN A 493 -14.18 -8.06 11.38
N HIS A 494 -14.96 -8.57 10.42
CA HIS A 494 -15.70 -7.76 9.43
C HIS A 494 -14.82 -6.73 8.71
N LEU A 495 -13.66 -7.15 8.21
CA LEU A 495 -12.65 -6.24 7.63
C LEU A 495 -12.91 -5.81 6.19
N VAL A 496 -13.99 -6.27 5.56
CA VAL A 496 -14.35 -5.87 4.19
C VAL A 496 -14.82 -4.42 4.18
N VAL A 497 -14.24 -3.61 3.30
CA VAL A 497 -14.63 -2.22 3.05
C VAL A 497 -14.65 -1.99 1.54
N GLY A 498 -15.73 -1.44 1.01
CA GLY A 498 -15.95 -1.33 -0.43
C GLY A 498 -16.29 -2.70 -1.07
N SER A 499 -15.51 -3.13 -2.05
CA SER A 499 -15.73 -4.40 -2.75
C SER A 499 -15.54 -5.62 -1.85
N GLN A 500 -16.23 -6.71 -2.19
CA GLN A 500 -16.04 -8.02 -1.56
C GLN A 500 -14.66 -8.56 -1.95
N ALA A 501 -13.70 -8.40 -1.05
CA ALA A 501 -12.29 -8.64 -1.31
C ALA A 501 -11.58 -9.31 -0.14
N ARG A 502 -10.48 -10.01 -0.44
CA ARG A 502 -9.58 -10.59 0.55
C ARG A 502 -8.13 -10.45 0.11
N ILE A 503 -7.22 -10.55 1.08
CA ILE A 503 -5.78 -10.65 0.91
C ILE A 503 -5.25 -11.79 1.78
N LEU A 504 -4.18 -12.41 1.34
CA LEU A 504 -3.33 -13.29 2.14
C LEU A 504 -1.89 -13.20 1.64
N TYR A 505 -0.94 -13.82 2.34
CA TYR A 505 0.40 -14.06 1.81
C TYR A 505 0.51 -15.49 1.30
N ALA A 506 0.92 -15.64 0.04
CA ALA A 506 1.18 -16.94 -0.56
C ALA A 506 2.45 -16.88 -1.41
N ASP A 507 3.12 -18.03 -1.49
CA ASP A 507 4.23 -18.28 -2.40
C ASP A 507 3.73 -18.60 -3.83
N CYS A 508 4.63 -18.92 -4.73
CA CYS A 508 4.31 -19.22 -6.12
C CYS A 508 3.29 -20.38 -6.25
N GLU A 509 3.49 -21.46 -5.50
CA GLU A 509 2.59 -22.61 -5.52
C GLU A 509 1.19 -22.24 -5.00
N GLY A 510 1.12 -21.57 -3.84
CA GLY A 510 -0.13 -21.13 -3.24
C GLY A 510 -0.91 -20.18 -4.14
N ARG A 511 -0.27 -19.13 -4.68
CA ARG A 511 -0.91 -18.18 -5.60
C ARG A 511 -1.48 -18.89 -6.83
N THR A 512 -0.69 -19.75 -7.45
CA THR A 512 -1.09 -20.44 -8.70
C THR A 512 -2.23 -21.42 -8.46
N LYS A 513 -2.19 -22.24 -7.42
CA LYS A 513 -3.26 -23.19 -7.08
C LYS A 513 -4.55 -22.47 -6.69
N ILE A 514 -4.49 -21.44 -5.85
CA ILE A 514 -5.66 -20.64 -5.47
C ILE A 514 -6.30 -20.01 -6.69
N ALA A 515 -5.50 -19.37 -7.56
CA ALA A 515 -6.00 -18.73 -8.77
C ALA A 515 -6.66 -19.72 -9.73
N ALA A 516 -6.05 -20.91 -9.91
CA ALA A 516 -6.60 -21.96 -10.75
C ALA A 516 -7.95 -22.48 -10.22
N GLU A 517 -8.08 -22.68 -8.92
CA GLU A 517 -9.34 -23.10 -8.29
C GLU A 517 -10.40 -21.99 -8.35
N PHE A 518 -10.03 -20.70 -8.24
CA PHE A 518 -10.96 -19.60 -8.49
C PHE A 518 -11.45 -19.59 -9.93
N ASN A 519 -10.53 -19.72 -10.89
CA ASN A 519 -10.90 -19.77 -12.32
C ASN A 519 -11.84 -20.95 -12.63
N LYS A 520 -11.56 -22.11 -12.05
CA LYS A 520 -12.43 -23.28 -12.12
C LYS A 520 -13.79 -23.03 -11.48
N ALA A 521 -13.83 -22.39 -10.31
CA ALA A 521 -15.09 -22.06 -9.63
C ALA A 521 -15.98 -21.10 -10.43
N VAL A 522 -15.38 -20.15 -11.19
CA VAL A 522 -16.10 -19.32 -12.15
C VAL A 522 -16.65 -20.18 -13.29
N ARG A 523 -15.84 -21.05 -13.89
CA ARG A 523 -16.22 -21.97 -14.97
C ARG A 523 -17.38 -22.87 -14.57
N ASP A 524 -17.32 -23.42 -13.36
CA ASP A 524 -18.30 -24.37 -12.84
C ASP A 524 -19.58 -23.68 -12.29
N GLY A 525 -19.64 -22.36 -12.31
CA GLY A 525 -20.77 -21.57 -11.78
C GLY A 525 -20.88 -21.56 -10.25
N ARG A 526 -19.85 -21.96 -9.53
CA ARG A 526 -19.76 -21.83 -8.05
C ARG A 526 -19.53 -20.38 -7.63
N LEU A 527 -18.91 -19.58 -8.48
CA LEU A 527 -18.83 -18.13 -8.38
C LEU A 527 -19.71 -17.50 -9.45
N SER A 528 -20.46 -16.48 -9.06
CA SER A 528 -21.47 -15.89 -9.93
C SER A 528 -20.94 -14.86 -10.94
N ALA A 529 -19.65 -14.47 -10.82
CA ALA A 529 -18.99 -13.53 -11.71
C ALA A 529 -17.46 -13.78 -11.73
N PRO A 530 -16.72 -13.18 -12.67
CA PRO A 530 -15.25 -13.22 -12.68
C PRO A 530 -14.63 -12.74 -11.38
N VAL A 531 -13.41 -13.19 -11.12
CA VAL A 531 -12.59 -12.74 -9.99
C VAL A 531 -11.43 -11.89 -10.51
N VAL A 532 -11.19 -10.74 -9.90
CA VAL A 532 -9.98 -9.95 -10.15
C VAL A 532 -8.91 -10.40 -9.17
N LEU A 533 -7.75 -10.77 -9.68
CA LEU A 533 -6.53 -11.00 -8.90
C LEU A 533 -5.62 -9.79 -8.95
N GLY A 534 -4.81 -9.63 -7.92
CA GLY A 534 -3.69 -8.73 -7.89
C GLY A 534 -2.78 -9.03 -6.70
N ARG A 535 -1.82 -8.16 -6.49
CA ARG A 535 -1.01 -8.17 -5.28
C ARG A 535 -0.78 -6.76 -4.78
N ASP A 536 -0.28 -6.61 -3.57
CA ASP A 536 0.31 -5.35 -3.16
C ASP A 536 1.63 -5.13 -3.92
N HIS A 537 1.99 -3.89 -4.17
CA HIS A 537 3.30 -3.58 -4.73
C HIS A 537 4.42 -3.88 -3.73
N HIS A 538 4.17 -3.73 -2.42
CA HIS A 538 4.98 -4.24 -1.33
C HIS A 538 5.03 -5.78 -1.40
N ASP A 539 5.97 -6.34 -2.14
CA ASP A 539 6.00 -7.76 -2.49
C ASP A 539 7.44 -8.26 -2.72
N VAL A 540 7.56 -9.54 -2.98
CA VAL A 540 8.80 -10.27 -3.31
C VAL A 540 9.55 -9.64 -4.46
N SER A 541 8.83 -9.31 -5.56
CA SER A 541 9.37 -8.84 -6.84
C SER A 541 8.97 -7.41 -7.20
N GLY A 542 7.88 -6.91 -6.62
CA GLY A 542 7.20 -5.71 -7.13
C GLY A 542 7.85 -4.40 -6.75
N THR A 543 8.80 -4.38 -5.81
CA THR A 543 9.30 -3.12 -5.23
C THR A 543 10.79 -3.18 -4.98
N ASP A 544 11.50 -2.20 -5.53
CA ASP A 544 12.86 -1.82 -5.16
C ASP A 544 12.81 -0.59 -4.26
N SER A 545 13.13 -0.79 -2.98
CA SER A 545 13.17 0.24 -1.94
C SER A 545 14.27 -0.11 -0.95
N PRO A 546 15.41 0.62 -0.94
CA PRO A 546 16.58 0.25 -0.16
C PRO A 546 16.36 0.26 1.36
N PHE A 547 15.39 1.04 1.83
CA PHE A 547 15.05 1.15 3.25
C PHE A 547 13.82 0.34 3.66
N ARG A 548 13.22 -0.43 2.74
CA ARG A 548 12.03 -1.22 2.98
C ARG A 548 12.12 -2.59 2.31
N GLU A 549 11.58 -2.77 1.08
CA GLU A 549 11.43 -4.09 0.45
C GLU A 549 12.74 -4.74 0.02
N THR A 550 13.76 -3.94 -0.31
CA THR A 550 15.09 -4.44 -0.67
C THR A 550 16.14 -4.23 0.42
N SER A 551 15.72 -3.90 1.64
CA SER A 551 16.61 -3.64 2.78
C SER A 551 17.40 -4.87 3.25
N ASN A 552 16.95 -6.10 2.93
CA ASN A 552 17.68 -7.33 3.19
C ASN A 552 18.49 -7.84 1.98
N ILE A 553 18.79 -6.98 1.03
CA ILE A 553 19.69 -7.26 -0.10
C ILE A 553 21.04 -6.59 0.15
N TYR A 554 22.06 -7.40 0.42
CA TYR A 554 23.35 -6.93 0.94
C TYR A 554 24.49 -6.93 -0.08
N ASP A 555 24.23 -7.18 -1.35
CA ASP A 555 25.23 -7.18 -2.42
C ASP A 555 25.54 -5.77 -3.00
N GLY A 556 24.95 -4.73 -2.43
CA GLY A 556 25.10 -3.34 -2.87
C GLY A 556 24.07 -2.89 -3.90
N SER A 557 23.23 -3.80 -4.40
CA SER A 557 22.24 -3.50 -5.45
C SER A 557 20.84 -3.14 -4.93
N SER A 558 20.67 -3.00 -3.61
CA SER A 558 19.39 -2.56 -2.99
C SER A 558 18.89 -1.21 -3.52
N PHE A 559 19.78 -0.39 -4.07
CA PHE A 559 19.46 0.92 -4.68
C PHE A 559 19.12 0.86 -6.17
N CYS A 560 19.16 -0.34 -6.79
CA CYS A 560 18.84 -0.53 -8.21
C CYS A 560 17.39 -0.96 -8.38
N ALA A 561 16.70 -0.41 -9.39
CA ALA A 561 15.28 -0.67 -9.64
C ALA A 561 15.02 -1.71 -10.76
N ASP A 562 16.02 -2.49 -11.12
CA ASP A 562 15.91 -3.44 -12.23
C ASP A 562 14.87 -4.52 -11.96
N MET A 563 14.73 -4.98 -10.70
CA MET A 563 13.77 -6.02 -10.34
C MET A 563 12.33 -5.56 -10.58
N ALA A 564 11.94 -4.40 -10.07
CA ALA A 564 10.57 -3.88 -10.23
C ALA A 564 10.23 -3.60 -11.69
N VAL A 565 11.18 -3.06 -12.47
CA VAL A 565 11.00 -2.80 -13.91
C VAL A 565 10.84 -4.11 -14.68
N GLN A 566 11.74 -5.08 -14.49
CA GLN A 566 11.66 -6.40 -15.13
C GLN A 566 10.40 -7.16 -14.72
N ASN A 567 9.98 -7.05 -13.47
CA ASN A 567 8.76 -7.69 -12.98
C ASN A 567 7.54 -7.23 -13.80
N VAL A 568 7.33 -5.93 -13.92
CA VAL A 568 6.19 -5.35 -14.66
C VAL A 568 6.22 -5.69 -16.15
N ILE A 569 7.41 -5.66 -16.78
CA ILE A 569 7.58 -6.07 -18.18
C ILE A 569 7.17 -7.53 -18.35
N GLY A 570 7.66 -8.39 -17.46
CA GLY A 570 7.40 -9.82 -17.52
C GLY A 570 5.95 -10.19 -17.24
N ASP A 571 5.26 -9.49 -16.33
CA ASP A 571 3.82 -9.64 -16.08
C ASP A 571 3.01 -9.26 -17.32
N GLY A 572 3.38 -8.15 -17.98
CA GLY A 572 2.77 -7.72 -19.24
C GLY A 572 2.89 -8.75 -20.36
N PHE A 573 4.07 -9.40 -20.49
CA PHE A 573 4.29 -10.43 -21.50
C PHE A 573 3.57 -11.75 -21.23
N ARG A 574 3.15 -11.99 -19.97
CA ARG A 574 2.57 -13.27 -19.55
C ARG A 574 1.07 -13.22 -19.27
N GLY A 575 0.42 -12.13 -19.67
CA GLY A 575 -1.03 -12.08 -19.70
C GLY A 575 -1.71 -11.41 -18.52
N ALA A 576 -1.00 -10.54 -17.78
CA ALA A 576 -1.65 -9.62 -16.86
C ALA A 576 -2.70 -8.78 -17.61
N THR A 577 -3.86 -8.57 -17.01
CA THR A 577 -4.93 -7.78 -17.62
C THR A 577 -4.57 -6.29 -17.67
N TRP A 578 -3.90 -5.79 -16.64
CA TRP A 578 -3.24 -4.48 -16.65
C TRP A 578 -1.98 -4.51 -15.79
N VAL A 579 -1.07 -3.63 -16.12
CA VAL A 579 0.19 -3.45 -15.39
C VAL A 579 0.44 -1.99 -15.09
N SER A 580 1.19 -1.74 -14.01
CA SER A 580 1.56 -0.39 -13.63
C SER A 580 2.96 -0.36 -13.01
N ILE A 581 3.69 0.75 -13.23
CA ILE A 581 4.95 1.03 -12.57
C ILE A 581 4.97 2.48 -12.07
N HIS A 582 5.46 2.68 -10.85
CA HIS A 582 5.41 3.96 -10.17
C HIS A 582 6.74 4.30 -9.51
N ASN A 583 7.04 5.60 -9.47
CA ASN A 583 7.95 6.16 -8.48
C ASN A 583 7.10 6.63 -7.29
N GLY A 584 7.50 6.23 -6.09
CA GLY A 584 6.82 6.60 -4.85
C GLY A 584 6.17 5.42 -4.14
N GLY A 585 6.16 5.49 -2.83
CA GLY A 585 5.62 4.45 -1.93
C GLY A 585 5.65 4.91 -0.48
N GLY A 586 5.55 3.96 0.47
CA GLY A 586 5.47 4.24 1.89
C GLY A 586 6.66 4.99 2.50
N VAL A 587 7.82 4.96 1.84
CA VAL A 587 9.03 5.68 2.25
C VAL A 587 9.21 7.05 1.58
N GLY A 588 8.31 7.43 0.69
CA GLY A 588 8.29 8.73 0.03
C GLY A 588 8.54 8.69 -1.48
N TRP A 589 8.28 9.82 -2.12
CA TRP A 589 8.55 10.00 -3.53
C TRP A 589 10.07 10.16 -3.78
N GLY A 590 10.57 9.56 -4.84
CA GLY A 590 12.01 9.52 -5.14
C GLY A 590 12.79 8.40 -4.41
N GLU A 591 12.17 7.71 -3.45
CA GLU A 591 12.80 6.72 -2.57
C GLU A 591 12.49 5.28 -2.98
N VAL A 592 11.61 5.07 -3.95
CA VAL A 592 11.11 3.73 -4.31
C VAL A 592 10.60 3.67 -5.73
N ILE A 593 10.91 2.59 -6.43
CA ILE A 593 10.25 2.18 -7.67
C ILE A 593 9.46 0.90 -7.39
N ASN A 594 8.19 0.90 -7.75
CA ASN A 594 7.31 -0.23 -7.50
C ASN A 594 6.34 -0.46 -8.64
N GLY A 595 5.89 -1.68 -8.80
CA GLY A 595 4.95 -2.06 -9.82
C GLY A 595 4.01 -3.18 -9.39
N GLY A 596 2.93 -3.31 -10.12
CA GLY A 596 1.94 -4.33 -9.87
C GLY A 596 1.06 -4.59 -11.08
N PHE A 597 0.16 -5.52 -10.90
CA PHE A 597 -0.76 -5.98 -11.93
C PHE A 597 -2.17 -6.16 -11.38
N GLY A 598 -3.13 -6.22 -12.30
CA GLY A 598 -4.41 -6.84 -12.09
C GLY A 598 -4.66 -7.90 -13.15
N MET A 599 -5.39 -8.96 -12.80
CA MET A 599 -5.71 -10.06 -13.67
C MET A 599 -7.15 -10.50 -13.47
N VAL A 600 -7.90 -10.66 -14.56
CA VAL A 600 -9.28 -11.15 -14.55
C VAL A 600 -9.29 -12.66 -14.78
N LEU A 601 -9.94 -13.39 -13.89
CA LEU A 601 -10.25 -14.81 -14.02
C LEU A 601 -11.71 -14.94 -14.44
N ASP A 602 -11.94 -15.30 -15.70
CA ASP A 602 -13.27 -15.37 -16.32
C ASP A 602 -13.80 -16.80 -16.53
N GLY A 603 -13.09 -17.80 -15.99
CA GLY A 603 -13.41 -19.21 -16.12
C GLY A 603 -12.89 -19.86 -17.41
N SER A 604 -12.26 -19.12 -18.31
CA SER A 604 -11.75 -19.64 -19.59
C SER A 604 -10.43 -20.42 -19.42
N ASP A 605 -10.12 -21.26 -20.42
CA ASP A 605 -8.83 -21.93 -20.52
C ASP A 605 -7.70 -20.93 -20.80
N ASP A 606 -8.01 -19.81 -21.46
CA ASP A 606 -7.05 -18.73 -21.67
C ASP A 606 -6.64 -18.07 -20.35
N SER A 607 -7.60 -17.80 -19.47
CA SER A 607 -7.30 -17.33 -18.09
C SER A 607 -6.44 -18.34 -17.34
N ASP A 608 -6.70 -19.64 -17.45
CA ASP A 608 -5.88 -20.68 -16.79
C ASP A 608 -4.43 -20.69 -17.30
N ARG A 609 -4.24 -20.60 -18.61
CA ARG A 609 -2.92 -20.48 -19.24
C ARG A 609 -2.15 -19.25 -18.74
N ARG A 610 -2.81 -18.09 -18.72
CA ARG A 610 -2.22 -16.82 -18.34
C ARG A 610 -1.83 -16.79 -16.85
N LEU A 611 -2.75 -17.19 -15.97
CA LEU A 611 -2.48 -17.17 -14.53
C LEU A 611 -1.26 -18.02 -14.16
N ARG A 612 -1.11 -19.21 -14.77
CA ARG A 612 0.02 -20.09 -14.49
C ARG A 612 1.35 -19.48 -14.94
N SER A 613 1.39 -18.91 -16.13
CA SER A 613 2.60 -18.27 -16.66
C SER A 613 2.98 -17.00 -15.89
N MET A 614 1.99 -16.13 -15.65
CA MET A 614 2.22 -14.82 -15.04
C MET A 614 2.57 -14.92 -13.56
N LEU A 615 1.81 -15.69 -12.75
CA LEU A 615 2.08 -15.84 -11.33
C LEU A 615 3.39 -16.58 -11.05
N PHE A 616 3.77 -17.51 -11.91
CA PHE A 616 5.08 -18.17 -11.82
C PHE A 616 6.23 -17.17 -11.99
N TRP A 617 6.13 -16.32 -13.00
CA TRP A 617 7.12 -15.25 -13.23
C TRP A 617 7.12 -14.23 -12.10
N ASP A 618 5.97 -13.69 -11.75
CA ASP A 618 5.82 -12.59 -10.80
C ASP A 618 6.51 -12.87 -9.45
N VAL A 619 6.44 -14.11 -8.97
CA VAL A 619 7.10 -14.51 -7.72
C VAL A 619 8.58 -14.87 -7.95
N ASN A 620 8.87 -15.73 -8.95
CA ASN A 620 10.23 -16.28 -9.11
C ASN A 620 11.25 -15.24 -9.59
N ASN A 621 10.82 -14.15 -10.23
CA ASN A 621 11.68 -13.01 -10.54
C ASN A 621 12.36 -12.47 -9.27
N GLY A 622 11.59 -12.16 -8.24
CA GLY A 622 12.12 -11.63 -6.98
C GLY A 622 12.91 -12.67 -6.17
N ILE A 623 12.47 -13.93 -6.17
CA ILE A 623 13.24 -15.01 -5.51
C ILE A 623 14.62 -15.14 -6.19
N SER A 624 14.68 -15.16 -7.53
CA SER A 624 15.94 -15.23 -8.29
C SER A 624 16.87 -14.08 -7.95
N ARG A 625 16.35 -12.86 -7.86
CA ARG A 625 17.07 -11.65 -7.50
C ARG A 625 17.67 -11.73 -6.09
N ARG A 626 16.87 -12.23 -5.13
CA ARG A 626 17.28 -12.41 -3.73
C ARG A 626 18.29 -13.56 -3.58
N ALA A 627 18.09 -14.65 -4.33
CA ALA A 627 19.05 -15.75 -4.38
C ALA A 627 20.42 -15.32 -4.95
N TRP A 628 20.42 -14.49 -6.01
CA TRP A 628 21.66 -13.92 -6.55
C TRP A 628 22.38 -13.02 -5.54
N ALA A 629 21.64 -12.33 -4.69
CA ALA A 629 22.19 -11.55 -3.59
C ALA A 629 22.67 -12.38 -2.39
N ARG A 630 22.61 -13.71 -2.49
CA ARG A 630 23.05 -14.69 -1.48
C ARG A 630 22.12 -14.84 -0.27
N ASN A 631 20.84 -14.48 -0.39
CA ASN A 631 19.87 -14.72 0.66
C ASN A 631 19.55 -16.22 0.75
N ASP A 632 19.78 -16.83 1.92
CA ASP A 632 19.63 -18.29 2.11
C ASP A 632 18.24 -18.82 1.83
N GLY A 633 17.19 -18.16 2.33
CA GLY A 633 15.80 -18.51 2.07
C GLY A 633 15.46 -18.51 0.58
N ALA A 634 15.98 -17.52 -0.16
CA ALA A 634 15.77 -17.41 -1.59
C ALA A 634 16.55 -18.48 -2.38
N LEU A 635 17.75 -18.81 -1.95
CA LEU A 635 18.50 -19.96 -2.51
C LEU A 635 17.77 -21.27 -2.33
N PHE A 636 17.17 -21.49 -1.16
CA PHE A 636 16.32 -22.64 -0.91
C PHE A 636 15.09 -22.64 -1.83
N ALA A 637 14.36 -21.53 -1.88
CA ALA A 637 13.13 -21.41 -2.66
C ALA A 637 13.35 -21.57 -4.16
N ILE A 638 14.40 -20.95 -4.73
CA ILE A 638 14.66 -21.03 -6.16
C ILE A 638 15.13 -22.42 -6.61
N LYS A 639 15.86 -23.14 -5.76
CA LYS A 639 16.23 -24.54 -6.02
C LYS A 639 15.00 -25.44 -6.10
N ARG A 640 14.06 -25.29 -5.16
CA ARG A 640 12.76 -25.99 -5.22
C ARG A 640 11.97 -25.64 -6.48
N ALA A 641 11.98 -24.37 -6.89
CA ALA A 641 11.29 -23.95 -8.11
C ALA A 641 11.92 -24.60 -9.36
N MET A 642 13.25 -24.71 -9.44
CA MET A 642 13.94 -25.42 -10.52
C MET A 642 13.67 -26.93 -10.52
N GLU A 643 13.56 -27.54 -9.35
CA GLU A 643 13.17 -28.96 -9.22
C GLU A 643 11.73 -29.21 -9.70
N ALA A 644 10.82 -28.29 -9.36
CA ALA A 644 9.41 -28.38 -9.76
C ALA A 644 9.15 -28.00 -11.23
N CYS A 645 10.01 -27.18 -11.84
CA CYS A 645 9.92 -26.71 -13.22
C CYS A 645 11.27 -26.92 -13.93
N PRO A 646 11.49 -28.04 -14.62
CA PRO A 646 12.76 -28.36 -15.29
C PRO A 646 13.20 -27.33 -16.35
N GLU A 647 12.26 -26.54 -16.89
CA GLU A 647 12.56 -25.48 -17.86
C GLU A 647 13.11 -24.20 -17.18
N LEU A 648 13.01 -24.08 -15.86
CA LEU A 648 13.55 -22.95 -15.14
C LEU A 648 15.06 -23.16 -14.87
N HIS A 649 15.88 -22.33 -15.47
CA HIS A 649 17.32 -22.29 -15.27
C HIS A 649 17.73 -20.97 -14.67
N VAL A 650 18.09 -20.94 -13.38
CA VAL A 650 18.53 -19.73 -12.68
C VAL A 650 20.02 -19.85 -12.35
N THR A 651 20.76 -18.80 -12.64
CA THR A 651 22.15 -18.69 -12.24
C THR A 651 22.24 -18.53 -10.72
N LEU A 652 22.94 -19.45 -10.05
CA LEU A 652 23.15 -19.41 -8.61
C LEU A 652 24.51 -18.79 -8.29
N PRO A 653 24.67 -18.05 -7.19
CA PRO A 653 25.93 -17.46 -6.79
C PRO A 653 26.91 -18.54 -6.26
N ASN A 654 28.19 -18.33 -6.50
CA ASN A 654 29.24 -19.01 -5.77
C ASN A 654 29.70 -18.12 -4.60
N PHE A 655 30.09 -18.74 -3.49
CA PHE A 655 30.51 -18.04 -2.29
C PHE A 655 32.04 -17.99 -2.23
N ALA A 656 32.60 -16.80 -2.03
CA ALA A 656 34.01 -16.63 -1.73
C ALA A 656 34.24 -16.84 -0.23
N GLU A 657 35.41 -17.36 0.12
CA GLU A 657 35.83 -17.49 1.52
C GLU A 657 36.18 -16.10 2.09
N ASP A 658 35.58 -15.74 3.24
CA ASP A 658 35.82 -14.43 3.89
C ASP A 658 37.33 -14.22 4.19
N ALA A 659 38.03 -15.22 4.68
CA ALA A 659 39.47 -15.17 4.95
C ALA A 659 40.33 -14.90 3.69
N LEU A 660 39.84 -15.24 2.50
CA LEU A 660 40.47 -14.88 1.24
C LEU A 660 40.30 -13.41 0.92
N ILE A 661 39.06 -12.92 1.10
CA ILE A 661 38.71 -11.52 0.81
C ILE A 661 39.43 -10.57 1.77
N GLU A 662 39.44 -10.86 3.09
CA GLU A 662 40.11 -10.06 4.12
C GLU A 662 41.63 -9.89 3.89
N LYS A 663 42.24 -10.84 3.21
CA LYS A 663 43.69 -10.75 2.87
C LYS A 663 43.99 -9.83 1.69
N MET A 664 42.98 -9.40 0.94
CA MET A 664 43.15 -8.58 -0.27
C MET A 664 43.12 -7.07 0.02
N PHE A 665 42.55 -6.68 1.14
CA PHE A 665 42.39 -5.30 1.59
C PHE A 665 42.82 -5.13 3.05
#